data_2cacd5643c036d49a66f6b085e82faab
#
_entry.id   2cacd5643c036d49a66f6b085e82faab
#
_cell.length_a   1.000
_cell.length_b   1.000
_cell.length_c   1.000
_cell.angle_alpha   90.00
_cell.angle_beta   90.00
_cell.angle_gamma   90.00
#
_symmetry.space_group_name_H-M   'P 1'
#
loop_
_entity.id
_entity.type
_entity.pdbx_description
1 polymer ?
#
loop_
_entity_poly.entity_id
_entity_poly.type
_entity_poly.pdbx_seq_one_letter_code
_entity_poly.pdbx_strand_id
1 'polypeptide(L)'
;MDKLFTPGKIGKLTIKNRAVLAPMQMMYGEHQGYAGEKAIAYYEERARGGVGLIIVEGVNVDEVNNKPWNLQMSLASDKYTASFQPLTEAIHKYDCRCFVQLHHYGAKSAPTAAGKAWAASEVPVAPGGPSAHKMTVEEIKIVEQRFIDAAVRAQKAGFDGVELAGSHGYLLHQFLSPYYNDRTDEYGGSIENCLRIYTEIVQGIKARLGKDFPVSVRFCGDEFTPHIPKTRTVEDAPAIARVLEAAGADVLNVSNGNNFNANANCEPYSYDSFWKAHVTRAVKEAISIPLIATNTIKDPLVAEETLEKGLCDFVALGRALIADPFFMKKAAKGDVVGIRKCIGCMYCREQLYAQLPVKCALNPRVGYESVYPLVPEQDGAGRVVAVIGGGPAGMQSAVTLAKRGFDVTLFEKEDTLGGTMNLADKGPHKEKIARFVETMKAEVERAGVKVLLGKAPSIDEVKALAPEGVVMAAGAAPIVPRIPGVDKPHVCTAYDVISGDVKVSGKVALIGSGITGLECAEMMLNEGCQVAMIEMLDAVGTGMFSVIINDIMSRIKPKDPTMYLHTMLTEIDDGYVMVKDVKTGEEKRIEADHVVLSLGVAPRADVLAEYRSAFKNVICVGDNAQRGRIPHATKEGYIKSLVFLKD
;
A
#
# COMPACT_ATOMS: atom_id res chain seq x y z
N MET A 1 -12.52 -19.74 -12.15
CA MET A 1 -12.31 -19.42 -10.71
C MET A 1 -13.56 -19.85 -9.95
N ASP A 2 -13.67 -21.13 -9.66
CA ASP A 2 -14.91 -21.67 -9.11
C ASP A 2 -14.97 -21.61 -7.59
N LYS A 3 -13.85 -21.88 -6.91
CA LYS A 3 -13.79 -21.87 -5.43
C LYS A 3 -13.99 -20.47 -4.84
N LEU A 4 -13.37 -19.45 -5.42
CA LEU A 4 -13.43 -18.07 -4.93
C LEU A 4 -14.87 -17.54 -4.87
N PHE A 5 -15.73 -18.00 -5.78
CA PHE A 5 -17.14 -17.57 -5.89
C PHE A 5 -18.13 -18.50 -5.20
N THR A 6 -17.68 -19.61 -4.57
CA THR A 6 -18.59 -20.45 -3.76
C THR A 6 -18.94 -19.76 -2.44
N PRO A 7 -20.17 -19.92 -1.94
CA PRO A 7 -20.51 -19.47 -0.60
C PRO A 7 -19.68 -20.15 0.49
N GLY A 8 -19.45 -19.45 1.60
CA GLY A 8 -18.82 -19.95 2.81
C GLY A 8 -19.65 -19.67 4.04
N LYS A 9 -19.27 -20.29 5.18
CA LYS A 9 -19.93 -20.05 6.46
C LYS A 9 -18.92 -19.60 7.52
N ILE A 10 -19.34 -18.68 8.38
CA ILE A 10 -18.66 -18.29 9.62
C ILE A 10 -19.71 -18.44 10.73
N GLY A 11 -19.57 -19.43 11.59
CA GLY A 11 -20.64 -19.83 12.48
C GLY A 11 -21.91 -20.16 11.70
N LYS A 12 -23.03 -19.49 12.02
CA LYS A 12 -24.30 -19.62 11.28
C LYS A 12 -24.42 -18.64 10.10
N LEU A 13 -23.52 -17.67 9.99
CA LEU A 13 -23.59 -16.64 8.96
C LEU A 13 -23.08 -17.18 7.62
N THR A 14 -23.89 -17.01 6.56
CA THR A 14 -23.49 -17.33 5.19
C THR A 14 -22.86 -16.11 4.52
N ILE A 15 -21.68 -16.31 3.93
CA ILE A 15 -20.93 -15.33 3.13
C ILE A 15 -21.05 -15.74 1.66
N LYS A 16 -21.47 -14.84 0.78
CA LYS A 16 -21.79 -15.16 -0.63
C LYS A 16 -20.63 -15.66 -1.49
N ASN A 17 -19.39 -15.38 -1.10
CA ASN A 17 -18.16 -15.86 -1.74
C ASN A 17 -17.00 -15.91 -0.73
N ARG A 18 -15.80 -16.34 -1.17
CA ARG A 18 -14.64 -16.56 -0.30
C ARG A 18 -13.75 -15.33 -0.13
N ALA A 19 -14.11 -14.17 -0.69
CA ALA A 19 -13.30 -12.97 -0.61
C ALA A 19 -13.70 -12.09 0.57
N VAL A 20 -12.69 -11.66 1.34
CA VAL A 20 -12.83 -10.76 2.50
C VAL A 20 -12.05 -9.49 2.24
N LEU A 21 -12.65 -8.31 2.43
CA LEU A 21 -11.88 -7.07 2.56
C LEU A 21 -11.18 -7.08 3.93
N ALA A 22 -9.84 -7.16 3.92
CA ALA A 22 -9.06 -7.11 5.15
C ALA A 22 -9.24 -5.78 5.90
N PRO A 23 -9.25 -5.79 7.25
CA PRO A 23 -9.28 -4.55 8.04
C PRO A 23 -7.98 -3.78 7.87
N MET A 24 -8.06 -2.64 7.22
CA MET A 24 -6.93 -1.75 6.98
C MET A 24 -7.27 -0.36 7.48
N GLN A 25 -6.39 0.22 8.28
CA GLN A 25 -6.57 1.59 8.73
C GLN A 25 -6.54 2.54 7.53
N MET A 26 -7.66 3.19 7.23
CA MET A 26 -7.81 4.07 6.07
C MET A 26 -7.72 5.55 6.43
N MET A 27 -7.92 5.90 7.70
CA MET A 27 -8.00 7.29 8.17
C MET A 27 -9.13 8.05 7.45
N TYR A 28 -10.33 7.44 7.42
CA TYR A 28 -11.53 8.00 6.78
C TYR A 28 -12.65 8.32 7.75
N GLY A 29 -12.42 8.14 9.06
CA GLY A 29 -13.32 8.64 10.10
C GLY A 29 -13.37 10.17 10.10
N GLU A 30 -14.43 10.72 10.71
CA GLU A 30 -14.52 12.13 11.04
C GLU A 30 -13.66 12.47 12.26
N HIS A 31 -13.40 13.76 12.47
CA HIS A 31 -12.80 14.22 13.72
C HIS A 31 -13.61 13.69 14.91
N GLN A 32 -12.92 13.34 15.99
CA GLN A 32 -13.49 12.78 17.21
C GLN A 32 -14.00 11.32 17.10
N GLY A 33 -13.79 10.61 15.98
CA GLY A 33 -14.01 9.15 15.90
C GLY A 33 -15.36 8.68 15.33
N TYR A 34 -16.15 9.56 14.75
CA TYR A 34 -17.39 9.18 14.07
C TYR A 34 -17.11 8.55 12.69
N ALA A 35 -17.97 7.62 12.27
CA ALA A 35 -18.02 7.16 10.89
C ALA A 35 -18.71 8.23 10.02
N GLY A 36 -18.03 8.70 8.96
CA GLY A 36 -18.53 9.75 8.11
C GLY A 36 -18.65 9.34 6.63
N GLU A 37 -19.08 10.28 5.81
CA GLU A 37 -19.39 10.07 4.39
C GLU A 37 -18.25 9.39 3.61
N LYS A 38 -17.01 9.81 3.88
CA LYS A 38 -15.82 9.23 3.23
C LYS A 38 -15.66 7.74 3.52
N ALA A 39 -15.82 7.32 4.77
CA ALA A 39 -15.76 5.91 5.16
C ALA A 39 -16.92 5.13 4.53
N ILE A 40 -18.14 5.66 4.59
CA ILE A 40 -19.34 5.05 4.00
C ILE A 40 -19.11 4.80 2.51
N ALA A 41 -18.73 5.82 1.74
CA ALA A 41 -18.52 5.72 0.29
C ALA A 41 -17.40 4.71 -0.06
N TYR A 42 -16.32 4.70 0.70
CA TYR A 42 -15.22 3.75 0.52
C TYR A 42 -15.67 2.30 0.67
N TYR A 43 -16.37 1.97 1.76
CA TYR A 43 -16.82 0.60 2.02
C TYR A 43 -17.97 0.19 1.10
N GLU A 44 -18.91 1.09 0.81
CA GLU A 44 -20.01 0.85 -0.15
C GLU A 44 -19.47 0.47 -1.54
N GLU A 45 -18.45 1.16 -2.04
CA GLU A 45 -17.90 0.87 -3.37
C GLU A 45 -17.28 -0.54 -3.44
N ARG A 46 -16.63 -1.03 -2.36
CA ARG A 46 -16.08 -2.40 -2.28
C ARG A 46 -17.18 -3.45 -2.17
N ALA A 47 -18.22 -3.17 -1.41
CA ALA A 47 -19.41 -4.03 -1.36
C ALA A 47 -20.10 -4.13 -2.74
N ARG A 48 -20.30 -2.97 -3.40
CA ARG A 48 -20.78 -2.90 -4.81
C ARG A 48 -19.85 -3.66 -5.75
N GLY A 49 -18.55 -3.67 -5.49
CA GLY A 49 -17.54 -4.42 -6.24
C GLY A 49 -17.62 -5.92 -6.12
N GLY A 50 -18.45 -6.46 -5.21
CA GLY A 50 -18.81 -7.87 -5.13
C GLY A 50 -18.09 -8.69 -4.07
N VAL A 51 -17.35 -8.07 -3.14
CA VAL A 51 -16.73 -8.80 -2.02
C VAL A 51 -17.81 -9.42 -1.11
N GLY A 52 -17.51 -10.59 -0.51
CA GLY A 52 -18.47 -11.34 0.31
C GLY A 52 -18.55 -10.84 1.76
N LEU A 53 -17.42 -10.50 2.34
CA LEU A 53 -17.31 -9.98 3.70
C LEU A 53 -16.42 -8.74 3.72
N ILE A 54 -16.83 -7.71 4.40
CA ILE A 54 -16.00 -6.55 4.74
C ILE A 54 -15.71 -6.59 6.23
N ILE A 55 -14.42 -6.56 6.60
CA ILE A 55 -14.02 -6.27 7.98
C ILE A 55 -13.56 -4.82 7.99
N VAL A 56 -14.37 -3.96 8.60
CA VAL A 56 -14.07 -2.52 8.75
C VAL A 56 -12.81 -2.36 9.59
N GLU A 57 -12.01 -1.35 9.26
CA GLU A 57 -10.73 -1.02 9.92
C GLU A 57 -10.81 -1.02 11.46
N GLY A 58 -9.64 -1.11 12.11
CA GLY A 58 -9.55 -1.11 13.56
C GLY A 58 -10.19 0.13 14.20
N VAL A 59 -11.32 -0.06 14.89
CA VAL A 59 -11.99 1.01 15.65
C VAL A 59 -11.51 1.02 17.08
N ASN A 60 -11.36 2.20 17.66
CA ASN A 60 -10.94 2.37 19.04
C ASN A 60 -12.02 1.89 20.02
N VAL A 61 -11.62 1.12 21.04
CA VAL A 61 -12.51 0.61 22.10
C VAL A 61 -12.36 1.34 23.43
N ASP A 62 -11.39 2.25 23.56
CA ASP A 62 -11.03 2.91 24.81
C ASP A 62 -10.62 4.38 24.58
N GLU A 63 -11.38 5.32 25.14
CA GLU A 63 -11.10 6.75 25.06
C GLU A 63 -10.22 7.26 26.22
N VAL A 64 -10.02 6.48 27.26
CA VAL A 64 -9.35 6.93 28.49
C VAL A 64 -7.86 6.61 28.47
N ASN A 65 -7.52 5.35 28.21
CA ASN A 65 -6.14 4.85 28.31
C ASN A 65 -5.52 4.52 26.94
N ASN A 66 -6.22 4.86 25.85
CA ASN A 66 -5.79 4.61 24.48
C ASN A 66 -6.06 5.84 23.62
N LYS A 67 -5.00 6.49 23.13
CA LYS A 67 -5.12 7.65 22.23
C LYS A 67 -5.17 7.17 20.78
N PRO A 68 -6.34 7.28 20.12
CA PRO A 68 -6.47 6.91 18.71
C PRO A 68 -5.73 7.91 17.81
N TRP A 69 -5.49 7.51 16.55
CA TRP A 69 -5.08 8.44 15.50
C TRP A 69 -6.24 9.39 15.16
N ASN A 70 -5.90 10.59 14.66
CA ASN A 70 -6.87 11.70 14.51
C ASN A 70 -8.17 11.35 13.75
N LEU A 71 -8.08 10.49 12.73
CA LEU A 71 -9.21 10.10 11.87
C LEU A 71 -9.57 8.62 12.03
N GLN A 72 -9.21 8.01 13.15
CA GLN A 72 -9.63 6.66 13.47
C GLN A 72 -11.05 6.67 14.04
N MET A 73 -11.90 5.79 13.52
CA MET A 73 -13.27 5.60 14.05
C MET A 73 -13.24 4.95 15.43
N SER A 74 -14.32 5.14 16.21
CA SER A 74 -14.41 4.68 17.59
C SER A 74 -15.76 4.02 17.90
N LEU A 75 -15.72 2.97 18.71
CA LEU A 75 -16.87 2.36 19.40
C LEU A 75 -16.67 2.35 20.92
N ALA A 76 -15.81 3.23 21.43
CA ALA A 76 -15.49 3.31 22.86
C ALA A 76 -16.66 3.78 23.72
N SER A 77 -17.65 4.47 23.16
CA SER A 77 -18.86 4.89 23.86
C SER A 77 -20.10 4.90 22.95
N ASP A 78 -21.28 4.96 23.55
CA ASP A 78 -22.57 4.88 22.84
C ASP A 78 -22.80 6.03 21.85
N LYS A 79 -22.16 7.20 22.08
CA LYS A 79 -22.29 8.39 21.21
C LYS A 79 -21.90 8.12 19.75
N TYR A 80 -21.03 7.12 19.50
CA TYR A 80 -20.56 6.79 18.15
C TYR A 80 -21.46 5.84 17.39
N THR A 81 -22.25 5.02 18.10
CA THR A 81 -22.98 3.86 17.56
C THR A 81 -23.85 4.24 16.37
N ALA A 82 -24.62 5.33 16.47
CA ALA A 82 -25.51 5.78 15.40
C ALA A 82 -24.79 6.17 14.11
N SER A 83 -23.54 6.63 14.18
CA SER A 83 -22.77 7.03 12.98
C SER A 83 -22.37 5.85 12.09
N PHE A 84 -22.33 4.62 12.62
CA PHE A 84 -22.02 3.42 11.88
C PHE A 84 -23.22 2.79 11.16
N GLN A 85 -24.46 3.12 11.55
CA GLN A 85 -25.66 2.55 10.90
C GLN A 85 -25.71 2.83 9.40
N PRO A 86 -25.49 4.07 8.89
CA PRO A 86 -25.43 4.31 7.45
C PRO A 86 -24.32 3.51 6.74
N LEU A 87 -23.20 3.23 7.42
CA LEU A 87 -22.10 2.45 6.87
C LEU A 87 -22.49 0.97 6.70
N THR A 88 -23.08 0.35 7.72
CA THR A 88 -23.52 -1.05 7.65
C THR A 88 -24.66 -1.21 6.64
N GLU A 89 -25.62 -0.29 6.62
CA GLU A 89 -26.70 -0.26 5.62
C GLU A 89 -26.16 -0.16 4.20
N ALA A 90 -25.19 0.73 3.94
CA ALA A 90 -24.57 0.89 2.63
C ALA A 90 -23.85 -0.38 2.15
N ILE A 91 -23.20 -1.12 3.06
CA ILE A 91 -22.56 -2.41 2.75
C ILE A 91 -23.62 -3.49 2.45
N HIS A 92 -24.65 -3.59 3.28
CA HIS A 92 -25.69 -4.62 3.18
C HIS A 92 -26.52 -4.52 1.89
N LYS A 93 -26.66 -3.32 1.28
CA LYS A 93 -27.31 -3.12 -0.02
C LYS A 93 -26.83 -4.08 -1.13
N TYR A 94 -25.60 -4.60 -1.00
CA TYR A 94 -24.97 -5.43 -2.03
C TYR A 94 -24.80 -6.90 -1.60
N ASP A 95 -25.61 -7.39 -0.67
CA ASP A 95 -25.50 -8.74 -0.10
C ASP A 95 -24.06 -9.03 0.36
N CYS A 96 -23.45 -8.06 1.04
CA CYS A 96 -22.12 -8.14 1.61
C CYS A 96 -22.24 -8.14 3.13
N ARG A 97 -21.59 -9.10 3.81
CA ARG A 97 -21.57 -9.14 5.27
C ARG A 97 -20.54 -8.15 5.80
N CYS A 98 -20.79 -7.65 7.01
CA CYS A 98 -20.00 -6.59 7.59
C CYS A 98 -19.58 -6.92 9.02
N PHE A 99 -18.27 -7.03 9.27
CA PHE A 99 -17.67 -7.07 10.59
C PHE A 99 -16.93 -5.77 10.87
N VAL A 100 -16.63 -5.49 12.13
CA VAL A 100 -15.75 -4.39 12.53
C VAL A 100 -14.61 -4.93 13.39
N GLN A 101 -13.37 -4.45 13.15
CA GLN A 101 -12.23 -4.84 13.96
C GLN A 101 -12.14 -3.96 15.20
N LEU A 102 -12.18 -4.59 16.39
CA LEU A 102 -12.03 -3.94 17.69
C LEU A 102 -10.55 -3.81 18.04
N HIS A 103 -10.10 -2.60 18.36
CA HIS A 103 -8.68 -2.28 18.41
C HIS A 103 -8.29 -1.44 19.63
N HIS A 104 -7.12 -1.78 20.21
CA HIS A 104 -6.44 -1.01 21.25
C HIS A 104 -4.93 -0.99 20.98
N TYR A 105 -4.30 0.18 21.01
CA TYR A 105 -2.89 0.34 20.66
C TYR A 105 -1.93 -0.31 21.66
N GLY A 106 -2.34 -0.40 22.94
CA GLY A 106 -1.43 -0.83 23.99
C GLY A 106 -0.24 0.15 24.11
N ALA A 107 0.94 -0.35 24.33
CA ALA A 107 2.18 0.43 24.42
C ALA A 107 2.50 1.31 23.19
N LYS A 108 1.81 1.11 22.05
CA LYS A 108 1.92 2.01 20.88
C LYS A 108 1.12 3.29 21.03
N SER A 109 0.22 3.38 21.99
CA SER A 109 -0.56 4.59 22.23
C SER A 109 0.36 5.71 22.72
N ALA A 110 0.12 6.93 22.28
CA ALA A 110 0.66 8.09 22.99
C ALA A 110 0.04 8.20 24.40
N PRO A 111 0.75 8.82 25.36
CA PRO A 111 0.16 9.11 26.66
C PRO A 111 -1.15 9.89 26.55
N THR A 112 -2.08 9.63 27.44
CA THR A 112 -3.36 10.32 27.56
C THR A 112 -3.37 11.22 28.81
N ALA A 113 -4.46 11.93 29.04
CA ALA A 113 -4.65 12.67 30.29
C ALA A 113 -4.67 11.76 31.55
N ALA A 114 -4.99 10.46 31.37
CA ALA A 114 -4.96 9.46 32.44
C ALA A 114 -3.54 8.90 32.71
N GLY A 115 -2.51 9.31 31.96
CA GLY A 115 -1.13 8.90 32.15
C GLY A 115 -0.53 8.11 31.01
N LYS A 116 0.43 7.20 31.33
CA LYS A 116 1.08 6.33 30.37
C LYS A 116 0.10 5.36 29.70
N ALA A 117 0.41 4.98 28.44
CA ALA A 117 -0.33 3.96 27.71
C ALA A 117 -0.37 2.61 28.47
N TRP A 118 -1.53 1.99 28.53
CA TRP A 118 -1.72 0.69 29.17
C TRP A 118 -1.23 -0.45 28.28
N ALA A 119 -0.48 -1.40 28.84
CA ALA A 119 0.13 -2.51 28.10
C ALA A 119 0.25 -3.79 28.97
N ALA A 120 0.65 -4.89 28.35
CA ALA A 120 0.90 -6.16 29.02
C ALA A 120 2.05 -6.03 30.04
N SER A 121 3.10 -5.28 29.70
CA SER A 121 4.26 -5.00 30.57
C SER A 121 4.87 -3.64 30.27
N GLU A 122 5.94 -3.26 30.99
CA GLU A 122 6.64 -1.97 30.78
C GLU A 122 7.57 -1.98 29.56
N VAL A 123 7.71 -3.11 28.87
CA VAL A 123 8.61 -3.27 27.72
C VAL A 123 8.21 -2.32 26.59
N PRO A 124 9.13 -1.45 26.11
CA PRO A 124 8.83 -0.55 25.01
C PRO A 124 8.58 -1.32 23.70
N VAL A 125 7.73 -0.77 22.83
CA VAL A 125 7.43 -1.37 21.52
C VAL A 125 8.61 -1.35 20.55
N ALA A 126 9.62 -0.52 20.81
CA ALA A 126 10.88 -0.47 20.08
C ALA A 126 12.02 -0.11 21.04
N PRO A 127 13.28 -0.53 20.78
CA PRO A 127 14.43 -0.18 21.60
C PRO A 127 14.55 1.35 21.79
N GLY A 128 14.71 1.79 23.04
CA GLY A 128 14.82 3.22 23.39
C GLY A 128 13.49 4.00 23.34
N GLY A 129 12.37 3.34 23.06
CA GLY A 129 11.05 3.95 23.10
C GLY A 129 10.55 4.20 24.54
N PRO A 130 9.44 4.94 24.71
CA PRO A 130 8.84 5.18 26.02
C PRO A 130 8.31 3.89 26.63
N SER A 131 8.50 3.73 27.95
CA SER A 131 7.87 2.63 28.70
C SER A 131 6.37 2.86 28.85
N ALA A 132 5.60 1.78 28.77
CA ALA A 132 4.16 1.78 29.04
C ALA A 132 3.87 1.58 30.53
N HIS A 133 2.60 1.61 30.91
CA HIS A 133 2.10 1.19 32.20
C HIS A 133 1.73 -0.30 32.14
N LYS A 134 2.38 -1.13 32.95
CA LYS A 134 2.01 -2.54 33.13
C LYS A 134 0.68 -2.62 33.87
N MET A 135 -0.37 -3.07 33.19
CA MET A 135 -1.71 -3.19 33.77
C MET A 135 -1.72 -4.15 34.97
N THR A 136 -2.47 -3.78 36.02
CA THR A 136 -2.90 -4.75 37.06
C THR A 136 -3.93 -5.71 36.48
N VAL A 137 -4.27 -6.78 37.20
CA VAL A 137 -5.32 -7.72 36.80
C VAL A 137 -6.67 -7.01 36.71
N GLU A 138 -6.97 -6.10 37.64
CA GLU A 138 -8.20 -5.29 37.64
C GLU A 138 -8.29 -4.37 36.41
N GLU A 139 -7.16 -3.76 35.99
CA GLU A 139 -7.09 -2.92 34.79
C GLU A 139 -7.26 -3.76 33.52
N ILE A 140 -6.74 -5.00 33.48
CA ILE A 140 -6.99 -5.94 32.38
C ILE A 140 -8.49 -6.22 32.26
N LYS A 141 -9.18 -6.49 33.37
CA LYS A 141 -10.64 -6.70 33.38
C LYS A 141 -11.42 -5.49 32.88
N ILE A 142 -10.98 -4.28 33.18
CA ILE A 142 -11.58 -3.06 32.62
C ILE A 142 -11.43 -3.02 31.10
N VAL A 143 -10.25 -3.35 30.57
CA VAL A 143 -10.01 -3.37 29.12
C VAL A 143 -10.84 -4.47 28.43
N GLU A 144 -10.90 -5.67 29.01
CA GLU A 144 -11.76 -6.75 28.50
C GLU A 144 -13.22 -6.29 28.39
N GLN A 145 -13.74 -5.63 29.45
CA GLN A 145 -15.10 -5.11 29.44
C GLN A 145 -15.31 -4.06 28.35
N ARG A 146 -14.31 -3.20 28.06
CA ARG A 146 -14.38 -2.22 26.96
C ARG A 146 -14.49 -2.89 25.60
N PHE A 147 -13.76 -3.99 25.34
CA PHE A 147 -13.91 -4.80 24.12
C PHE A 147 -15.31 -5.40 24.01
N ILE A 148 -15.83 -5.97 25.11
CA ILE A 148 -17.18 -6.56 25.17
C ILE A 148 -18.25 -5.50 24.90
N ASP A 149 -18.16 -4.34 25.53
CA ASP A 149 -19.11 -3.24 25.33
C ASP A 149 -19.03 -2.66 23.91
N ALA A 150 -17.84 -2.58 23.32
CA ALA A 150 -17.67 -2.19 21.92
C ALA A 150 -18.33 -3.20 20.96
N ALA A 151 -18.26 -4.51 21.25
CA ALA A 151 -18.97 -5.52 20.49
C ALA A 151 -20.50 -5.38 20.57
N VAL A 152 -21.03 -5.02 21.75
CA VAL A 152 -22.47 -4.72 21.93
C VAL A 152 -22.88 -3.51 21.07
N ARG A 153 -22.05 -2.45 21.04
CA ARG A 153 -22.28 -1.27 20.21
C ARG A 153 -22.21 -1.60 18.72
N ALA A 154 -21.25 -2.47 18.33
CA ALA A 154 -21.14 -2.95 16.96
C ALA A 154 -22.43 -3.68 16.51
N GLN A 155 -22.96 -4.58 17.33
CA GLN A 155 -24.24 -5.25 17.02
C GLN A 155 -25.39 -4.24 16.88
N LYS A 156 -25.50 -3.26 17.81
CA LYS A 156 -26.51 -2.20 17.72
C LYS A 156 -26.36 -1.32 16.48
N ALA A 157 -25.14 -1.14 15.99
CA ALA A 157 -24.83 -0.41 14.77
C ALA A 157 -25.11 -1.22 13.48
N GLY A 158 -25.53 -2.47 13.59
CA GLY A 158 -25.89 -3.32 12.44
C GLY A 158 -24.76 -4.20 11.91
N PHE A 159 -23.62 -4.30 12.58
CA PHE A 159 -22.56 -5.25 12.18
C PHE A 159 -23.00 -6.70 12.40
N ASP A 160 -22.71 -7.58 11.42
CA ASP A 160 -22.99 -9.02 11.48
C ASP A 160 -22.06 -9.78 12.43
N GLY A 161 -20.94 -9.18 12.84
CA GLY A 161 -19.95 -9.75 13.75
C GLY A 161 -18.81 -8.79 14.06
N VAL A 162 -17.86 -9.23 14.87
CA VAL A 162 -16.66 -8.47 15.24
C VAL A 162 -15.38 -9.26 15.01
N GLU A 163 -14.25 -8.55 14.86
CA GLU A 163 -12.92 -9.14 14.86
C GLU A 163 -12.06 -8.54 15.95
N LEU A 164 -11.34 -9.35 16.71
CA LEU A 164 -10.34 -8.88 17.68
C LEU A 164 -9.00 -8.62 16.99
N ALA A 165 -8.40 -7.43 17.20
CA ALA A 165 -7.14 -7.01 16.62
C ALA A 165 -5.94 -7.56 17.41
N GLY A 166 -5.62 -8.84 17.26
CA GLY A 166 -4.59 -9.55 18.03
C GLY A 166 -3.25 -9.75 17.31
N SER A 167 -2.85 -8.82 16.41
CA SER A 167 -1.60 -8.92 15.65
C SER A 167 -0.85 -7.59 15.59
N HIS A 168 0.34 -7.56 14.94
CA HIS A 168 1.11 -6.35 14.57
C HIS A 168 1.63 -5.52 15.74
N GLY A 169 1.81 -6.11 16.94
CA GLY A 169 2.36 -5.41 18.11
C GLY A 169 1.38 -4.46 18.80
N TYR A 170 0.06 -4.63 18.61
CA TYR A 170 -0.98 -3.94 19.36
C TYR A 170 -1.30 -4.66 20.67
N LEU A 171 -2.19 -4.13 21.50
CA LEU A 171 -2.39 -4.59 22.87
C LEU A 171 -2.54 -6.11 23.01
N LEU A 172 -3.48 -6.72 22.30
CA LEU A 172 -3.68 -8.16 22.39
C LEU A 172 -2.44 -8.94 21.96
N HIS A 173 -1.76 -8.50 20.88
CA HIS A 173 -0.49 -9.10 20.47
C HIS A 173 0.61 -8.92 21.53
N GLN A 174 0.61 -7.80 22.27
CA GLN A 174 1.56 -7.58 23.36
C GLN A 174 1.39 -8.59 24.49
N PHE A 175 0.17 -9.08 24.74
CA PHE A 175 -0.05 -10.20 25.66
C PHE A 175 0.45 -11.54 25.08
N LEU A 176 0.26 -11.77 23.78
CA LEU A 176 0.64 -13.01 23.11
C LEU A 176 2.15 -13.17 22.98
N SER A 177 2.89 -12.11 22.65
CA SER A 177 4.33 -12.13 22.37
C SER A 177 5.15 -12.18 23.65
N PRO A 178 6.01 -13.19 23.85
CA PRO A 178 6.88 -13.27 25.03
C PRO A 178 7.91 -12.15 25.12
N TYR A 179 8.17 -11.43 24.02
CA TYR A 179 9.00 -10.23 24.03
C TYR A 179 8.32 -9.08 24.78
N TYR A 180 7.03 -8.86 24.52
CA TYR A 180 6.26 -7.77 25.13
C TYR A 180 5.59 -8.15 26.45
N ASN A 181 5.52 -9.43 26.82
CA ASN A 181 4.84 -9.93 27.99
C ASN A 181 5.82 -10.61 28.96
N ASP A 182 6.25 -9.88 29.98
CA ASP A 182 7.13 -10.35 31.07
C ASP A 182 6.36 -10.77 32.33
N ARG A 183 5.02 -10.92 32.22
CA ARG A 183 4.16 -11.22 33.37
C ARG A 183 4.40 -12.61 33.94
N THR A 184 4.24 -12.71 35.26
CA THR A 184 4.34 -13.94 36.03
C THR A 184 3.02 -14.37 36.69
N ASP A 185 1.96 -13.58 36.45
CA ASP A 185 0.61 -13.89 36.87
C ASP A 185 -0.15 -14.73 35.81
N GLU A 186 -1.46 -14.88 35.96
CA GLU A 186 -2.33 -15.66 35.09
C GLU A 186 -2.46 -15.13 33.65
N TYR A 187 -1.85 -13.99 33.32
CA TYR A 187 -1.80 -13.39 31.96
C TYR A 187 -0.43 -13.51 31.30
N GLY A 188 0.51 -14.30 31.86
CA GLY A 188 1.85 -14.46 31.31
C GLY A 188 2.41 -15.87 31.46
N GLY A 189 3.60 -16.12 30.86
CA GLY A 189 4.26 -17.40 30.90
C GLY A 189 3.80 -18.37 29.81
N SER A 190 2.82 -19.24 30.07
CA SER A 190 2.34 -20.20 29.07
C SER A 190 1.54 -19.56 27.93
N ILE A 191 1.37 -20.29 26.81
CA ILE A 191 0.53 -19.84 25.68
C ILE A 191 -0.90 -19.56 26.15
N GLU A 192 -1.46 -20.46 26.97
CA GLU A 192 -2.82 -20.34 27.50
C GLU A 192 -2.98 -19.09 28.35
N ASN A 193 -2.03 -18.78 29.22
CA ASN A 193 -2.03 -17.57 30.03
C ASN A 193 -1.86 -16.31 29.18
N CYS A 194 -0.95 -16.31 28.20
CA CYS A 194 -0.79 -15.19 27.26
C CYS A 194 -2.05 -14.95 26.43
N LEU A 195 -2.85 -15.97 26.15
CA LEU A 195 -4.12 -15.89 25.42
C LEU A 195 -5.34 -15.68 26.33
N ARG A 196 -5.19 -15.63 27.66
CA ARG A 196 -6.31 -15.48 28.61
C ARG A 196 -7.15 -14.25 28.28
N ILE A 197 -6.55 -13.11 28.03
CA ILE A 197 -7.27 -11.88 27.67
C ILE A 197 -8.12 -12.07 26.39
N TYR A 198 -7.63 -12.81 25.38
CA TYR A 198 -8.42 -13.12 24.18
C TYR A 198 -9.61 -14.01 24.51
N THR A 199 -9.36 -15.08 25.29
CA THR A 199 -10.39 -16.07 25.60
C THR A 199 -11.50 -15.46 26.44
N GLU A 200 -11.16 -14.63 27.41
CA GLU A 200 -12.12 -13.94 28.27
C GLU A 200 -12.94 -12.89 27.50
N ILE A 201 -12.33 -12.16 26.56
CA ILE A 201 -13.06 -11.25 25.66
C ILE A 201 -14.03 -12.03 24.75
N VAL A 202 -13.58 -13.11 24.10
CA VAL A 202 -14.44 -13.94 23.23
C VAL A 202 -15.61 -14.52 24.02
N GLN A 203 -15.34 -15.11 25.17
CA GLN A 203 -16.37 -15.69 26.04
C GLN A 203 -17.33 -14.62 26.56
N GLY A 204 -16.84 -13.43 26.95
CA GLY A 204 -17.65 -12.31 27.39
C GLY A 204 -18.58 -11.77 26.28
N ILE A 205 -18.08 -11.67 25.04
CA ILE A 205 -18.90 -11.31 23.88
C ILE A 205 -20.00 -12.37 23.67
N LYS A 206 -19.64 -13.67 23.68
CA LYS A 206 -20.59 -14.77 23.49
C LYS A 206 -21.64 -14.82 24.62
N ALA A 207 -21.26 -14.56 25.86
CA ALA A 207 -22.19 -14.48 26.99
C ALA A 207 -23.17 -13.30 26.85
N ARG A 208 -22.71 -12.17 26.32
CA ARG A 208 -23.49 -10.95 26.21
C ARG A 208 -24.41 -10.89 24.99
N LEU A 209 -23.94 -11.40 23.82
CA LEU A 209 -24.60 -11.30 22.52
C LEU A 209 -25.19 -12.63 22.02
N GLY A 210 -24.95 -13.70 22.74
CA GLY A 210 -25.35 -15.06 22.38
C GLY A 210 -24.28 -15.79 21.56
N LYS A 211 -24.30 -17.12 21.65
CA LYS A 211 -23.32 -18.00 21.01
C LYS A 211 -23.27 -17.90 19.48
N ASP A 212 -24.35 -17.41 18.87
CA ASP A 212 -24.51 -17.33 17.42
C ASP A 212 -23.97 -16.01 16.83
N PHE A 213 -23.64 -15.00 17.67
CA PHE A 213 -23.02 -13.77 17.19
C PHE A 213 -21.56 -14.04 16.79
N PRO A 214 -21.17 -13.84 15.50
CA PRO A 214 -19.84 -14.21 15.01
C PRO A 214 -18.71 -13.40 15.64
N VAL A 215 -17.67 -14.09 16.09
CA VAL A 215 -16.44 -13.50 16.60
C VAL A 215 -15.26 -14.05 15.79
N SER A 216 -14.60 -13.16 15.06
CA SER A 216 -13.31 -13.39 14.41
C SER A 216 -12.17 -13.03 15.36
N VAL A 217 -11.08 -13.80 15.33
CA VAL A 217 -9.86 -13.42 16.02
C VAL A 217 -8.72 -13.32 15.01
N ARG A 218 -8.19 -12.11 14.82
CA ARG A 218 -6.98 -11.92 14.06
C ARG A 218 -5.79 -12.02 15.00
N PHE A 219 -4.87 -12.96 14.71
CA PHE A 219 -3.70 -13.19 15.54
C PHE A 219 -2.42 -13.25 14.70
N CYS A 220 -1.25 -13.12 15.36
CA CYS A 220 0.05 -13.26 14.75
C CYS A 220 0.47 -14.74 14.76
N GLY A 221 0.62 -15.34 13.57
CA GLY A 221 1.09 -16.72 13.43
C GLY A 221 2.61 -16.85 13.44
N ASP A 222 3.33 -15.79 13.02
CA ASP A 222 4.79 -15.70 13.07
C ASP A 222 5.20 -14.24 13.12
N GLU A 223 6.08 -13.87 14.05
CA GLU A 223 6.59 -12.49 14.17
C GLU A 223 7.69 -12.18 13.15
N PHE A 224 8.31 -13.20 12.54
CA PHE A 224 9.40 -13.07 11.55
C PHE A 224 10.56 -12.19 12.05
N THR A 225 10.96 -12.37 13.30
CA THR A 225 12.00 -11.57 13.96
C THR A 225 13.08 -12.47 14.59
N PRO A 226 13.82 -13.27 13.80
CA PRO A 226 14.78 -14.24 14.32
C PRO A 226 15.93 -13.63 15.12
N HIS A 227 16.17 -12.32 14.95
CA HIS A 227 17.19 -11.56 15.68
C HIS A 227 16.69 -11.00 17.03
N ILE A 228 15.39 -11.12 17.32
CA ILE A 228 14.79 -10.72 18.59
C ILE A 228 14.56 -11.96 19.45
N PRO A 229 15.06 -12.01 20.67
CA PRO A 229 14.82 -13.15 21.55
C PRO A 229 13.36 -13.19 22.02
N LYS A 230 12.89 -14.41 22.31
CA LYS A 230 11.55 -14.64 22.90
C LYS A 230 10.41 -14.07 22.06
N THR A 231 10.35 -14.40 20.77
CA THR A 231 9.21 -14.08 19.88
C THR A 231 8.46 -15.35 19.49
N ARG A 232 7.20 -15.18 19.05
CA ARG A 232 6.39 -16.29 18.51
C ARG A 232 6.81 -16.60 17.09
N THR A 233 6.88 -17.89 16.79
CA THR A 233 7.20 -18.40 15.46
C THR A 233 6.09 -19.31 14.95
N VAL A 234 6.20 -19.78 13.71
CA VAL A 234 5.21 -20.68 13.11
C VAL A 234 4.98 -21.96 13.93
N GLU A 235 5.95 -22.41 14.71
CA GLU A 235 5.84 -23.59 15.59
C GLU A 235 4.80 -23.38 16.70
N ASP A 236 4.61 -22.15 17.18
CA ASP A 236 3.60 -21.81 18.19
C ASP A 236 2.19 -21.68 17.60
N ALA A 237 2.07 -21.34 16.32
CA ALA A 237 0.81 -20.97 15.69
C ALA A 237 -0.30 -22.03 15.81
N PRO A 238 -0.03 -23.35 15.68
CA PRO A 238 -1.04 -24.39 15.89
C PRO A 238 -1.61 -24.44 17.31
N ALA A 239 -0.77 -24.26 18.33
CA ALA A 239 -1.21 -24.24 19.73
C ALA A 239 -2.06 -23.00 20.03
N ILE A 240 -1.63 -21.82 19.56
CA ILE A 240 -2.38 -20.56 19.66
C ILE A 240 -3.76 -20.73 19.03
N ALA A 241 -3.83 -21.26 17.80
CA ALA A 241 -5.07 -21.42 17.07
C ALA A 241 -6.08 -22.33 17.78
N ARG A 242 -5.61 -23.47 18.35
CA ARG A 242 -6.48 -24.37 19.13
C ARG A 242 -7.06 -23.72 20.38
N VAL A 243 -6.28 -22.91 21.09
CA VAL A 243 -6.79 -22.19 22.28
C VAL A 243 -7.86 -21.19 21.88
N LEU A 244 -7.67 -20.44 20.78
CA LEU A 244 -8.65 -19.49 20.29
C LEU A 244 -9.94 -20.17 19.79
N GLU A 245 -9.84 -21.30 19.10
CA GLU A 245 -10.99 -22.12 18.69
C GLU A 245 -11.76 -22.63 19.92
N ALA A 246 -11.05 -23.17 20.92
CA ALA A 246 -11.66 -23.66 22.17
C ALA A 246 -12.35 -22.55 22.98
N ALA A 247 -11.88 -21.30 22.86
CA ALA A 247 -12.50 -20.14 23.47
C ALA A 247 -13.86 -19.76 22.84
N GLY A 248 -14.19 -20.30 21.66
CA GLY A 248 -15.45 -20.06 20.95
C GLY A 248 -15.35 -19.03 19.82
N ALA A 249 -14.16 -18.78 19.27
CA ALA A 249 -14.02 -18.04 18.02
C ALA A 249 -14.73 -18.79 16.88
N ASP A 250 -15.42 -18.08 15.97
CA ASP A 250 -16.12 -18.66 14.83
C ASP A 250 -15.25 -18.72 13.56
N VAL A 251 -14.19 -17.93 13.52
CA VAL A 251 -13.23 -17.85 12.42
C VAL A 251 -11.91 -17.28 12.92
N LEU A 252 -10.79 -17.79 12.43
CA LEU A 252 -9.48 -17.21 12.67
C LEU A 252 -8.99 -16.46 11.44
N ASN A 253 -8.28 -15.36 11.66
CA ASN A 253 -7.64 -14.56 10.61
C ASN A 253 -6.14 -14.52 10.92
N VAL A 254 -5.35 -15.36 10.23
CA VAL A 254 -3.93 -15.43 10.48
C VAL A 254 -3.18 -14.30 9.80
N SER A 255 -2.48 -13.52 10.60
CA SER A 255 -1.57 -12.46 10.16
C SER A 255 -0.16 -12.70 10.70
N ASN A 256 0.77 -11.80 10.39
CA ASN A 256 2.18 -12.00 10.71
C ASN A 256 2.91 -10.68 10.94
N GLY A 257 4.10 -10.79 11.56
CA GLY A 257 4.97 -9.66 11.80
C GLY A 257 4.59 -8.81 13.01
N ASN A 258 5.56 -8.05 13.46
CA ASN A 258 5.43 -7.11 14.58
C ASN A 258 6.11 -5.77 14.25
N ASN A 259 6.48 -4.98 15.27
CA ASN A 259 7.12 -3.68 15.08
C ASN A 259 8.55 -3.77 14.57
N PHE A 260 9.26 -4.88 14.84
CA PHE A 260 10.65 -5.11 14.43
C PHE A 260 10.76 -5.60 12.99
N ASN A 261 9.69 -6.17 12.44
CA ASN A 261 9.60 -6.58 11.05
C ASN A 261 8.32 -6.05 10.38
N ALA A 262 8.33 -4.77 10.10
CA ALA A 262 7.20 -4.10 9.44
C ALA A 262 6.91 -4.65 8.03
N ASN A 263 7.93 -5.21 7.34
CA ASN A 263 7.78 -5.81 6.02
C ASN A 263 6.99 -7.13 6.09
N ALA A 264 7.11 -7.92 7.15
CA ALA A 264 6.29 -9.11 7.34
C ALA A 264 4.81 -8.78 7.60
N ASN A 265 4.49 -7.58 8.08
CA ASN A 265 3.13 -7.11 8.27
C ASN A 265 2.50 -6.60 6.96
N CYS A 266 3.26 -5.84 6.17
CA CYS A 266 2.79 -5.25 4.93
C CYS A 266 3.97 -5.14 3.95
N GLU A 267 4.01 -6.08 3.04
CA GLU A 267 5.15 -6.32 2.16
C GLU A 267 5.26 -5.29 1.04
N PRO A 268 6.48 -4.76 0.75
CA PRO A 268 6.77 -3.99 -0.44
C PRO A 268 6.74 -4.87 -1.72
N TYR A 269 7.11 -4.28 -2.85
CA TYR A 269 7.04 -4.93 -4.17
C TYR A 269 7.96 -6.14 -4.33
N SER A 270 9.03 -6.23 -3.55
CA SER A 270 10.05 -7.30 -3.63
C SER A 270 9.57 -8.67 -3.18
N TYR A 271 8.47 -8.74 -2.42
CA TYR A 271 7.95 -10.00 -1.91
C TYR A 271 7.01 -10.69 -2.89
N ASP A 272 7.13 -12.02 -2.94
CA ASP A 272 6.26 -12.87 -3.74
C ASP A 272 4.82 -12.91 -3.21
N SER A 273 3.90 -13.27 -4.09
CA SER A 273 2.51 -13.47 -3.69
C SER A 273 2.41 -14.65 -2.73
N PHE A 274 1.73 -14.43 -1.59
CA PHE A 274 1.42 -15.45 -0.57
C PHE A 274 2.66 -16.22 -0.05
N TRP A 275 3.80 -15.57 0.08
CA TRP A 275 5.08 -16.14 0.53
C TRP A 275 5.02 -16.77 1.94
N LYS A 276 4.03 -16.41 2.74
CA LYS A 276 3.77 -16.94 4.10
C LYS A 276 2.76 -18.09 4.11
N ALA A 277 2.57 -18.79 3.00
CA ALA A 277 1.64 -19.93 2.89
C ALA A 277 1.88 -21.04 3.94
N HIS A 278 3.13 -21.25 4.36
CA HIS A 278 3.52 -22.24 5.38
C HIS A 278 2.87 -21.94 6.73
N VAL A 279 2.80 -20.68 7.15
CA VAL A 279 2.13 -20.28 8.41
C VAL A 279 0.62 -20.54 8.32
N THR A 280 0.01 -20.17 7.19
CA THR A 280 -1.42 -20.41 6.96
C THR A 280 -1.75 -21.91 6.99
N ARG A 281 -0.91 -22.74 6.38
CA ARG A 281 -1.04 -24.21 6.38
C ARG A 281 -0.98 -24.77 7.79
N ALA A 282 0.05 -24.39 8.56
CA ALA A 282 0.25 -24.87 9.94
C ALA A 282 -0.97 -24.58 10.83
N VAL A 283 -1.59 -23.40 10.66
CA VAL A 283 -2.81 -23.03 11.37
C VAL A 283 -4.01 -23.85 10.87
N LYS A 284 -4.20 -23.96 9.53
CA LYS A 284 -5.35 -24.67 8.95
C LYS A 284 -5.42 -26.14 9.35
N GLU A 285 -4.28 -26.80 9.43
CA GLU A 285 -4.16 -28.20 9.85
C GLU A 285 -4.48 -28.41 11.33
N ALA A 286 -4.47 -27.36 12.14
CA ALA A 286 -4.65 -27.44 13.59
C ALA A 286 -6.07 -27.17 14.08
N ILE A 287 -6.97 -26.64 13.22
CA ILE A 287 -8.30 -26.19 13.60
C ILE A 287 -9.39 -26.77 12.69
N SER A 288 -10.62 -26.80 13.20
CA SER A 288 -11.81 -27.22 12.46
C SER A 288 -12.67 -26.04 11.98
N ILE A 289 -12.58 -24.89 12.64
CA ILE A 289 -13.29 -23.67 12.24
C ILE A 289 -12.67 -23.04 10.99
N PRO A 290 -13.41 -22.19 10.27
CA PRO A 290 -12.88 -21.49 9.09
C PRO A 290 -11.64 -20.65 9.38
N LEU A 291 -10.75 -20.57 8.38
CA LEU A 291 -9.54 -19.76 8.39
C LEU A 291 -9.57 -18.72 7.27
N ILE A 292 -9.27 -17.47 7.60
CA ILE A 292 -9.01 -16.39 6.65
C ILE A 292 -7.50 -16.27 6.45
N ALA A 293 -7.02 -16.46 5.22
CA ALA A 293 -5.62 -16.24 4.85
C ALA A 293 -5.37 -14.77 4.48
N THR A 294 -4.35 -14.19 5.07
CA THR A 294 -4.00 -12.77 4.86
C THR A 294 -2.58 -12.63 4.30
N ASN A 295 -2.29 -11.48 3.70
CA ASN A 295 -1.02 -11.01 3.17
C ASN A 295 -0.70 -11.43 1.72
N THR A 296 -0.28 -10.42 0.96
CA THR A 296 0.21 -10.50 -0.43
C THR A 296 -0.67 -11.21 -1.46
N ILE A 297 -1.90 -11.58 -1.15
CA ILE A 297 -2.88 -12.06 -2.14
C ILE A 297 -3.41 -10.84 -2.91
N LYS A 298 -2.92 -10.64 -4.14
CA LYS A 298 -3.19 -9.46 -4.97
C LYS A 298 -3.65 -9.82 -6.37
N ASP A 299 -3.74 -11.09 -6.67
CA ASP A 299 -4.15 -11.66 -7.96
C ASP A 299 -5.30 -12.64 -7.73
N PRO A 300 -6.39 -12.61 -8.52
CA PRO A 300 -7.50 -13.53 -8.35
C PRO A 300 -7.12 -15.00 -8.63
N LEU A 301 -6.10 -15.23 -9.46
CA LEU A 301 -5.58 -16.58 -9.72
C LEU A 301 -4.87 -17.16 -8.50
N VAL A 302 -4.09 -16.33 -7.79
CA VAL A 302 -3.45 -16.74 -6.52
C VAL A 302 -4.51 -16.99 -5.44
N ALA A 303 -5.57 -16.18 -5.40
CA ALA A 303 -6.68 -16.37 -4.47
C ALA A 303 -7.39 -17.71 -4.72
N GLU A 304 -7.68 -18.02 -5.97
CA GLU A 304 -8.30 -19.29 -6.37
C GLU A 304 -7.41 -20.49 -6.01
N GLU A 305 -6.14 -20.45 -6.42
CA GLU A 305 -5.16 -21.51 -6.14
C GLU A 305 -5.01 -21.80 -4.64
N THR A 306 -5.01 -20.73 -3.81
CA THR A 306 -4.93 -20.85 -2.35
C THR A 306 -6.12 -21.62 -1.77
N LEU A 307 -7.33 -21.35 -2.30
CA LEU A 307 -8.56 -22.04 -1.90
C LEU A 307 -8.63 -23.47 -2.44
N GLU A 308 -8.21 -23.70 -3.69
CA GLU A 308 -8.18 -25.04 -4.31
C GLU A 308 -7.24 -25.99 -3.56
N LYS A 309 -6.08 -25.47 -3.11
CA LYS A 309 -5.12 -26.23 -2.29
C LYS A 309 -5.61 -26.48 -0.85
N GLY A 310 -6.78 -25.96 -0.46
CA GLY A 310 -7.34 -26.11 0.87
C GLY A 310 -6.52 -25.43 1.99
N LEU A 311 -5.69 -24.43 1.64
CA LEU A 311 -4.85 -23.73 2.62
C LEU A 311 -5.67 -22.81 3.54
N CYS A 312 -6.86 -22.40 3.12
CA CYS A 312 -7.79 -21.59 3.91
C CYS A 312 -9.22 -21.75 3.39
N ASP A 313 -10.19 -21.17 4.11
CA ASP A 313 -11.59 -21.13 3.72
C ASP A 313 -11.99 -19.80 3.09
N PHE A 314 -11.27 -18.73 3.43
CA PHE A 314 -11.45 -17.38 2.91
C PHE A 314 -10.10 -16.73 2.64
N VAL A 315 -10.07 -15.82 1.65
CA VAL A 315 -8.88 -15.02 1.30
C VAL A 315 -9.13 -13.55 1.61
N ALA A 316 -8.22 -12.95 2.39
CA ALA A 316 -8.30 -11.53 2.71
C ALA A 316 -7.57 -10.69 1.65
N LEU A 317 -8.32 -9.88 0.93
CA LEU A 317 -7.87 -8.96 -0.10
C LEU A 317 -7.77 -7.55 0.50
N GLY A 318 -6.56 -7.15 0.92
CA GLY A 318 -6.33 -5.80 1.45
C GLY A 318 -6.06 -4.79 0.33
N ARG A 319 -4.78 -4.57 0.04
CA ARG A 319 -4.32 -3.60 -0.97
C ARG A 319 -4.83 -3.90 -2.40
N ALA A 320 -5.25 -5.14 -2.68
CA ALA A 320 -5.91 -5.49 -3.93
C ALA A 320 -7.21 -4.68 -4.11
N LEU A 321 -8.05 -4.62 -3.07
CA LEU A 321 -9.32 -3.88 -3.08
C LEU A 321 -9.16 -2.36 -2.87
N ILE A 322 -7.99 -1.89 -2.40
CA ILE A 322 -7.63 -0.47 -2.49
C ILE A 322 -7.35 -0.10 -3.95
N ALA A 323 -6.56 -0.93 -4.64
CA ALA A 323 -6.16 -0.66 -6.02
C ALA A 323 -7.33 -0.81 -7.02
N ASP A 324 -8.20 -1.79 -6.80
CA ASP A 324 -9.40 -2.02 -7.63
C ASP A 324 -10.61 -2.43 -6.79
N PRO A 325 -11.56 -1.54 -6.53
CA PRO A 325 -12.78 -1.87 -5.78
C PRO A 325 -13.67 -2.89 -6.50
N PHE A 326 -13.54 -3.02 -7.83
CA PHE A 326 -14.30 -3.96 -8.67
C PHE A 326 -13.56 -5.25 -8.98
N PHE A 327 -12.49 -5.54 -8.24
CA PHE A 327 -11.68 -6.75 -8.38
C PHE A 327 -12.54 -8.02 -8.52
N MET A 328 -13.49 -8.24 -7.61
CA MET A 328 -14.33 -9.43 -7.61
C MET A 328 -15.26 -9.50 -8.83
N LYS A 329 -15.89 -8.38 -9.23
CA LYS A 329 -16.76 -8.35 -10.42
C LYS A 329 -15.98 -8.59 -11.71
N LYS A 330 -14.75 -8.07 -11.82
CA LYS A 330 -13.88 -8.31 -12.97
C LYS A 330 -13.39 -9.76 -12.99
N ALA A 331 -12.97 -10.30 -11.83
CA ALA A 331 -12.57 -11.70 -11.70
C ALA A 331 -13.70 -12.67 -12.06
N ALA A 332 -14.94 -12.41 -11.63
CA ALA A 332 -16.12 -13.21 -11.99
C ALA A 332 -16.39 -13.27 -13.51
N LYS A 333 -15.99 -12.22 -14.24
CA LYS A 333 -16.11 -12.15 -15.71
C LYS A 333 -14.89 -12.71 -16.45
N GLY A 334 -13.88 -13.21 -15.72
CA GLY A 334 -12.61 -13.65 -16.32
C GLY A 334 -11.70 -12.49 -16.78
N ASP A 335 -12.04 -11.24 -16.47
CA ASP A 335 -11.30 -10.05 -16.87
C ASP A 335 -10.11 -9.79 -15.92
N VAL A 336 -9.12 -10.70 -15.95
CA VAL A 336 -7.93 -10.64 -15.10
C VAL A 336 -7.00 -9.49 -15.48
N VAL A 337 -6.93 -9.13 -16.76
CA VAL A 337 -6.11 -8.04 -17.28
C VAL A 337 -6.69 -6.68 -16.87
N GLY A 338 -7.99 -6.53 -16.88
CA GLY A 338 -8.66 -5.29 -16.48
C GLY A 338 -8.60 -4.98 -14.98
N ILE A 339 -8.11 -5.90 -14.14
CA ILE A 339 -7.93 -5.66 -12.71
C ILE A 339 -6.66 -4.84 -12.46
N ARG A 340 -6.78 -3.68 -11.85
CA ARG A 340 -5.63 -2.90 -11.34
C ARG A 340 -5.00 -3.60 -10.13
N LYS A 341 -4.10 -4.57 -10.38
CA LYS A 341 -3.45 -5.35 -9.34
C LYS A 341 -2.44 -4.52 -8.57
N CYS A 342 -2.51 -4.56 -7.23
CA CYS A 342 -1.58 -3.81 -6.38
C CYS A 342 -0.11 -4.17 -6.65
N ILE A 343 0.71 -3.19 -6.99
CA ILE A 343 2.14 -3.33 -7.31
C ILE A 343 3.06 -3.31 -6.07
N GLY A 344 2.54 -3.16 -4.86
CA GLY A 344 3.36 -3.14 -3.65
C GLY A 344 4.20 -1.87 -3.45
N CYS A 345 3.85 -0.75 -4.07
CA CYS A 345 4.60 0.52 -4.03
C CYS A 345 4.61 1.22 -2.67
N MET A 346 3.87 0.73 -1.69
CA MET A 346 3.75 1.22 -0.31
C MET A 346 3.22 2.66 -0.15
N TYR A 347 2.74 3.31 -1.21
CA TYR A 347 2.22 4.69 -1.14
C TYR A 347 1.06 4.84 -0.14
N CYS A 348 0.15 3.86 -0.09
CA CYS A 348 -0.95 3.84 0.88
C CYS A 348 -0.43 3.81 2.33
N ARG A 349 0.64 3.05 2.61
CA ARG A 349 1.24 2.96 3.93
C ARG A 349 2.05 4.21 4.28
N GLU A 350 2.74 4.82 3.32
CA GLU A 350 3.41 6.10 3.47
C GLU A 350 2.42 7.19 3.93
N GLN A 351 1.25 7.29 3.28
CA GLN A 351 0.18 8.21 3.71
C GLN A 351 -0.28 7.92 5.15
N LEU A 352 -0.51 6.65 5.47
CA LEU A 352 -0.94 6.23 6.81
C LEU A 352 0.08 6.62 7.89
N TYR A 353 1.38 6.40 7.66
CA TYR A 353 2.44 6.77 8.61
C TYR A 353 2.62 8.28 8.76
N ALA A 354 2.27 9.04 7.74
CA ALA A 354 2.15 10.49 7.81
C ALA A 354 0.84 10.96 8.49
N GLN A 355 0.02 10.04 9.02
CA GLN A 355 -1.31 10.29 9.61
C GLN A 355 -2.26 11.03 8.66
N LEU A 356 -2.14 10.74 7.37
CA LEU A 356 -3.00 11.28 6.31
C LEU A 356 -4.00 10.22 5.83
N PRO A 357 -5.14 10.63 5.28
CA PRO A 357 -6.06 9.72 4.61
C PRO A 357 -5.35 8.89 3.55
N VAL A 358 -5.56 7.57 3.57
CA VAL A 358 -4.93 6.62 2.65
C VAL A 358 -5.31 6.94 1.20
N LYS A 359 -4.33 6.81 0.29
CA LYS A 359 -4.47 6.96 -1.16
C LYS A 359 -3.78 5.82 -1.88
N CYS A 360 -4.11 5.60 -3.14
CA CYS A 360 -3.49 4.56 -3.95
C CYS A 360 -2.74 5.18 -5.15
N ALA A 361 -1.60 4.58 -5.50
CA ALA A 361 -0.85 4.98 -6.68
C ALA A 361 -1.56 4.61 -7.99
N LEU A 362 -2.35 3.55 -7.99
CA LEU A 362 -3.01 3.02 -9.19
C LEU A 362 -4.46 3.49 -9.34
N ASN A 363 -5.13 3.76 -8.22
CA ASN A 363 -6.54 4.16 -8.19
C ASN A 363 -6.65 5.60 -7.66
N PRO A 364 -6.81 6.59 -8.55
CA PRO A 364 -6.86 8.01 -8.16
C PRO A 364 -8.11 8.40 -7.35
N ARG A 365 -9.16 7.55 -7.34
CA ARG A 365 -10.40 7.80 -6.60
C ARG A 365 -10.34 7.42 -5.13
N VAL A 366 -9.35 6.61 -4.70
CA VAL A 366 -9.23 6.17 -3.30
C VAL A 366 -9.18 7.35 -2.34
N GLY A 367 -10.16 7.38 -1.41
CA GLY A 367 -10.39 8.46 -0.46
C GLY A 367 -11.11 9.68 -1.03
N TYR A 368 -11.64 9.55 -2.25
CA TYR A 368 -12.46 10.55 -2.93
C TYR A 368 -13.74 9.95 -3.55
N GLU A 369 -14.13 8.75 -3.10
CA GLU A 369 -15.29 8.03 -3.62
C GLU A 369 -16.60 8.82 -3.44
N SER A 370 -16.70 9.63 -2.37
CA SER A 370 -17.84 10.53 -2.13
C SER A 370 -17.80 11.82 -2.95
N VAL A 371 -16.62 12.18 -3.49
CA VAL A 371 -16.43 13.47 -4.21
C VAL A 371 -16.43 13.24 -5.73
N TYR A 372 -15.71 12.21 -6.19
CA TYR A 372 -15.59 11.93 -7.61
C TYR A 372 -16.53 10.81 -8.03
N PRO A 373 -17.43 11.04 -8.99
CA PRO A 373 -18.39 10.04 -9.42
C PRO A 373 -17.70 8.82 -10.03
N LEU A 374 -18.29 7.63 -9.85
CA LEU A 374 -17.83 6.40 -10.49
C LEU A 374 -17.92 6.49 -12.01
N VAL A 375 -19.02 7.08 -12.49
CA VAL A 375 -19.25 7.39 -13.91
C VAL A 375 -19.23 8.91 -14.03
N PRO A 376 -18.25 9.49 -14.75
CA PRO A 376 -18.22 10.92 -14.99
C PRO A 376 -19.44 11.42 -15.76
N GLU A 377 -19.73 12.70 -15.64
CA GLU A 377 -20.71 13.38 -16.47
C GLU A 377 -20.37 13.25 -17.97
N GLN A 378 -21.37 13.05 -18.81
CA GLN A 378 -21.20 12.88 -20.27
C GLN A 378 -21.29 14.23 -20.97
N ASP A 379 -20.31 15.13 -20.71
CA ASP A 379 -20.28 16.51 -21.19
C ASP A 379 -19.35 16.71 -22.40
N GLY A 380 -18.74 15.63 -22.91
CA GLY A 380 -17.76 15.68 -24.01
C GLY A 380 -18.29 15.29 -25.40
N ALA A 381 -19.57 14.98 -25.56
CA ALA A 381 -20.12 14.46 -26.81
C ALA A 381 -19.90 15.43 -28.00
N GLY A 382 -19.27 14.94 -29.08
CA GLY A 382 -18.93 15.72 -30.26
C GLY A 382 -17.73 16.68 -30.10
N ARG A 383 -17.05 16.64 -28.97
CA ARG A 383 -15.89 17.50 -28.64
C ARG A 383 -14.59 16.71 -28.76
N VAL A 384 -13.60 17.27 -29.43
CA VAL A 384 -12.32 16.60 -29.72
C VAL A 384 -11.24 17.07 -28.75
N VAL A 385 -10.44 16.13 -28.22
CA VAL A 385 -9.27 16.42 -27.37
C VAL A 385 -8.06 15.63 -27.86
N ALA A 386 -6.89 16.28 -27.92
CA ALA A 386 -5.61 15.64 -28.18
C ALA A 386 -4.86 15.43 -26.85
N VAL A 387 -4.26 14.24 -26.69
CA VAL A 387 -3.38 13.92 -25.56
C VAL A 387 -1.98 13.63 -26.10
N ILE A 388 -0.97 14.33 -25.61
CA ILE A 388 0.41 14.23 -26.08
C ILE A 388 1.26 13.52 -25.03
N GLY A 389 1.59 12.26 -25.30
CA GLY A 389 2.35 11.34 -24.46
C GLY A 389 1.50 10.23 -23.85
N GLY A 390 1.92 8.98 -24.10
CA GLY A 390 1.24 7.74 -23.68
C GLY A 390 1.77 7.13 -22.38
N GLY A 391 2.38 7.94 -21.52
CA GLY A 391 2.76 7.54 -20.17
C GLY A 391 1.53 7.44 -19.24
N PRO A 392 1.71 7.10 -17.93
CA PRO A 392 0.61 6.86 -17.00
C PRO A 392 -0.34 8.05 -16.85
N ALA A 393 0.18 9.29 -16.89
CA ALA A 393 -0.64 10.50 -16.82
C ALA A 393 -1.50 10.68 -18.08
N GLY A 394 -0.90 10.49 -19.27
CA GLY A 394 -1.61 10.61 -20.54
C GLY A 394 -2.66 9.52 -20.74
N MET A 395 -2.33 8.26 -20.46
CA MET A 395 -3.29 7.15 -20.52
C MET A 395 -4.48 7.38 -19.56
N GLN A 396 -4.19 7.79 -18.30
CA GLN A 396 -5.25 8.10 -17.34
C GLN A 396 -6.12 9.27 -17.80
N SER A 397 -5.51 10.33 -18.36
CA SER A 397 -6.25 11.48 -18.93
C SER A 397 -7.15 11.04 -20.09
N ALA A 398 -6.59 10.28 -21.03
CA ALA A 398 -7.32 9.82 -22.21
C ALA A 398 -8.54 8.98 -21.82
N VAL A 399 -8.37 8.02 -20.89
CA VAL A 399 -9.47 7.20 -20.37
C VAL A 399 -10.51 8.04 -19.65
N THR A 400 -10.11 9.04 -18.89
CA THR A 400 -11.02 9.91 -18.13
C THR A 400 -11.87 10.78 -19.07
N LEU A 401 -11.23 11.40 -20.08
CA LEU A 401 -11.91 12.21 -21.10
C LEU A 401 -12.83 11.37 -21.98
N ALA A 402 -12.39 10.21 -22.45
CA ALA A 402 -13.22 9.30 -23.22
C ALA A 402 -14.46 8.85 -22.43
N LYS A 403 -14.31 8.59 -21.11
CA LYS A 403 -15.45 8.31 -20.22
C LYS A 403 -16.40 9.50 -20.02
N ARG A 404 -15.95 10.72 -20.26
CA ARG A 404 -16.78 11.93 -20.34
C ARG A 404 -17.44 12.10 -21.71
N GLY A 405 -17.15 11.22 -22.69
CA GLY A 405 -17.74 11.25 -24.04
C GLY A 405 -16.95 12.06 -25.06
N PHE A 406 -15.72 12.54 -24.74
CA PHE A 406 -14.87 13.22 -25.72
C PHE A 406 -14.31 12.24 -26.75
N ASP A 407 -14.14 12.73 -27.99
CA ASP A 407 -13.35 12.05 -29.03
C ASP A 407 -11.86 12.31 -28.75
N VAL A 408 -11.18 11.28 -28.22
CA VAL A 408 -9.79 11.42 -27.75
C VAL A 408 -8.81 10.78 -28.73
N THR A 409 -7.81 11.55 -29.18
CA THR A 409 -6.63 11.05 -29.90
C THR A 409 -5.40 11.16 -29.00
N LEU A 410 -4.78 10.02 -28.69
CA LEU A 410 -3.56 9.91 -27.90
C LEU A 410 -2.36 9.67 -28.81
N PHE A 411 -1.37 10.57 -28.76
CA PHE A 411 -0.09 10.44 -29.47
C PHE A 411 0.99 9.93 -28.52
N GLU A 412 1.77 8.96 -28.97
CA GLU A 412 2.97 8.45 -28.28
C GLU A 412 4.13 8.32 -29.28
N LYS A 413 5.29 8.86 -28.91
CA LYS A 413 6.48 8.86 -29.75
C LYS A 413 7.15 7.48 -29.87
N GLU A 414 6.97 6.64 -28.86
CA GLU A 414 7.48 5.27 -28.84
C GLU A 414 6.48 4.31 -29.51
N ASP A 415 6.94 3.10 -29.81
CA ASP A 415 6.12 2.06 -30.46
C ASP A 415 5.13 1.39 -29.49
N THR A 416 5.12 1.78 -28.22
CA THR A 416 4.23 1.24 -27.18
C THR A 416 3.87 2.28 -26.15
N LEU A 417 2.67 2.14 -25.58
CA LEU A 417 2.23 2.92 -24.43
C LEU A 417 2.96 2.46 -23.15
N GLY A 418 3.03 3.35 -22.14
CA GLY A 418 3.61 3.08 -20.83
C GLY A 418 4.62 4.15 -20.38
N GLY A 419 5.29 4.80 -21.34
CA GLY A 419 6.31 5.83 -21.05
C GLY A 419 7.37 5.32 -20.08
N THR A 420 7.79 6.13 -19.10
CA THR A 420 8.84 5.77 -18.14
C THR A 420 8.51 4.52 -17.29
N MET A 421 7.24 4.05 -17.22
CA MET A 421 6.93 2.80 -16.53
C MET A 421 7.52 1.57 -17.24
N ASN A 422 7.69 1.61 -18.58
CA ASN A 422 8.35 0.55 -19.35
C ASN A 422 9.86 0.46 -19.07
N LEU A 423 10.45 1.49 -18.50
CA LEU A 423 11.80 1.49 -17.98
C LEU A 423 11.82 1.02 -16.51
N ALA A 424 10.89 1.55 -15.70
CA ALA A 424 10.83 1.24 -14.28
C ALA A 424 10.56 -0.24 -13.99
N ASP A 425 9.92 -0.99 -14.90
CA ASP A 425 9.65 -2.42 -14.75
C ASP A 425 10.89 -3.30 -14.91
N LYS A 426 11.95 -2.79 -15.52
CA LYS A 426 13.22 -3.49 -15.74
C LYS A 426 14.11 -3.53 -14.50
N GLY A 427 13.84 -2.67 -13.51
CA GLY A 427 14.54 -2.69 -12.23
C GLY A 427 14.26 -3.96 -11.42
N PRO A 428 15.10 -4.29 -10.42
CA PRO A 428 14.95 -5.48 -9.61
C PRO A 428 13.56 -5.56 -8.94
N HIS A 429 12.89 -6.71 -9.04
CA HIS A 429 11.58 -7.00 -8.44
C HIS A 429 10.41 -6.10 -8.92
N LYS A 430 10.54 -5.45 -10.06
CA LYS A 430 9.58 -4.46 -10.59
C LYS A 430 8.61 -5.01 -11.64
N GLU A 431 8.63 -6.29 -11.96
CA GLU A 431 7.75 -6.97 -12.92
C GLU A 431 6.25 -6.69 -12.71
N LYS A 432 5.87 -6.28 -11.51
CA LYS A 432 4.49 -5.89 -11.17
C LYS A 432 4.05 -4.59 -11.84
N ILE A 433 5.00 -3.73 -12.24
CA ILE A 433 4.72 -2.48 -12.97
C ILE A 433 4.27 -2.81 -14.40
N ALA A 434 4.92 -3.76 -15.09
CA ALA A 434 4.53 -4.20 -16.42
C ALA A 434 3.05 -4.63 -16.46
N ARG A 435 2.60 -5.40 -15.44
CA ARG A 435 1.18 -5.81 -15.33
C ARG A 435 0.23 -4.62 -15.23
N PHE A 436 0.63 -3.56 -14.55
CA PHE A 436 -0.17 -2.33 -14.46
C PHE A 436 -0.18 -1.57 -15.79
N VAL A 437 0.92 -1.54 -16.52
CA VAL A 437 0.99 -0.96 -17.87
C VAL A 437 -0.02 -1.67 -18.79
N GLU A 438 -0.02 -3.01 -18.80
CA GLU A 438 -0.98 -3.79 -19.60
C GLU A 438 -2.44 -3.52 -19.19
N THR A 439 -2.71 -3.36 -17.89
CA THR A 439 -4.04 -2.95 -17.43
C THR A 439 -4.45 -1.58 -17.99
N MET A 440 -3.55 -0.60 -17.96
CA MET A 440 -3.84 0.74 -18.48
C MET A 440 -4.01 0.74 -20.01
N LYS A 441 -3.23 -0.06 -20.76
CA LYS A 441 -3.41 -0.26 -22.21
C LYS A 441 -4.81 -0.82 -22.52
N ALA A 442 -5.23 -1.85 -21.79
CA ALA A 442 -6.57 -2.42 -21.94
C ALA A 442 -7.68 -1.42 -21.56
N GLU A 443 -7.46 -0.55 -20.58
CA GLU A 443 -8.41 0.51 -20.24
C GLU A 443 -8.51 1.59 -21.34
N VAL A 444 -7.39 1.97 -21.97
CA VAL A 444 -7.35 2.90 -23.11
C VAL A 444 -8.10 2.34 -24.31
N GLU A 445 -7.87 1.07 -24.66
CA GLU A 445 -8.55 0.36 -25.75
C GLU A 445 -10.07 0.28 -25.51
N ARG A 446 -10.48 -0.17 -24.32
CA ARG A 446 -11.91 -0.29 -23.95
C ARG A 446 -12.64 1.05 -23.88
N ALA A 447 -11.91 2.13 -23.62
CA ALA A 447 -12.49 3.46 -23.64
C ALA A 447 -12.66 4.03 -25.05
N GLY A 448 -12.23 3.32 -26.10
CA GLY A 448 -12.33 3.74 -27.49
C GLY A 448 -11.41 4.89 -27.87
N VAL A 449 -10.30 5.07 -27.15
CA VAL A 449 -9.30 6.11 -27.45
C VAL A 449 -8.57 5.76 -28.75
N LYS A 450 -8.47 6.71 -29.68
CA LYS A 450 -7.65 6.59 -30.87
C LYS A 450 -6.18 6.77 -30.50
N VAL A 451 -5.36 5.73 -30.65
CA VAL A 451 -3.93 5.74 -30.29
C VAL A 451 -3.08 5.80 -31.55
N LEU A 452 -2.09 6.72 -31.58
CA LEU A 452 -1.10 6.88 -32.65
C LEU A 452 0.29 6.69 -32.03
N LEU A 453 0.88 5.52 -32.26
CA LEU A 453 2.21 5.11 -31.79
C LEU A 453 3.30 5.52 -32.78
N GLY A 454 4.57 5.55 -32.33
CA GLY A 454 5.74 5.91 -33.15
C GLY A 454 5.69 7.37 -33.62
N LYS A 455 4.91 8.24 -32.96
CA LYS A 455 4.60 9.55 -33.46
C LYS A 455 4.68 10.64 -32.38
N ALA A 456 5.70 11.50 -32.52
CA ALA A 456 5.71 12.83 -31.89
C ALA A 456 5.05 13.83 -32.86
N PRO A 457 3.79 14.26 -32.61
CA PRO A 457 3.06 15.07 -33.59
C PRO A 457 3.61 16.48 -33.67
N SER A 458 3.63 17.04 -34.88
CA SER A 458 3.83 18.48 -35.08
C SER A 458 2.59 19.26 -34.63
N ILE A 459 2.77 20.55 -34.37
CA ILE A 459 1.64 21.46 -34.03
C ILE A 459 0.55 21.45 -35.11
N ASP A 460 0.93 21.42 -36.39
CA ASP A 460 -0.03 21.42 -37.50
C ASP A 460 -0.82 20.12 -37.59
N GLU A 461 -0.21 18.98 -37.31
CA GLU A 461 -0.92 17.68 -37.22
C GLU A 461 -1.94 17.67 -36.10
N VAL A 462 -1.63 18.27 -34.95
CA VAL A 462 -2.59 18.39 -33.85
C VAL A 462 -3.72 19.39 -34.20
N LYS A 463 -3.40 20.53 -34.83
CA LYS A 463 -4.39 21.51 -35.33
C LYS A 463 -5.34 20.90 -36.35
N ALA A 464 -4.87 20.00 -37.21
CA ALA A 464 -5.71 19.31 -38.20
C ALA A 464 -6.82 18.45 -37.57
N LEU A 465 -6.72 18.04 -36.28
CA LEU A 465 -7.80 17.40 -35.54
C LEU A 465 -8.86 18.40 -35.07
N ALA A 466 -8.63 19.70 -35.18
CA ALA A 466 -9.45 20.79 -34.62
C ALA A 466 -9.81 20.56 -33.13
N PRO A 467 -8.85 20.27 -32.24
CA PRO A 467 -9.15 19.93 -30.86
C PRO A 467 -9.61 21.17 -30.09
N GLU A 468 -10.61 20.98 -29.24
CA GLU A 468 -11.06 22.04 -28.32
C GLU A 468 -10.04 22.26 -27.18
N GLY A 469 -9.28 21.23 -26.85
CA GLY A 469 -8.20 21.30 -25.86
C GLY A 469 -7.12 20.24 -26.06
N VAL A 470 -5.96 20.50 -25.44
CA VAL A 470 -4.80 19.63 -25.48
C VAL A 470 -4.33 19.28 -24.07
N VAL A 471 -4.06 17.99 -23.84
CA VAL A 471 -3.44 17.50 -22.60
C VAL A 471 -1.98 17.20 -22.87
N MET A 472 -1.08 17.93 -22.21
CA MET A 472 0.36 17.75 -22.29
C MET A 472 0.82 16.77 -21.21
N ALA A 473 1.26 15.59 -21.64
CA ALA A 473 1.76 14.49 -20.81
C ALA A 473 3.14 13.98 -21.31
N ALA A 474 3.94 14.87 -21.92
CA ALA A 474 5.21 14.54 -22.59
C ALA A 474 6.34 14.13 -21.63
N GLY A 475 6.06 14.03 -20.32
CA GLY A 475 7.00 13.52 -19.33
C GLY A 475 8.15 14.49 -19.03
N ALA A 476 9.31 13.92 -18.65
CA ALA A 476 10.51 14.64 -18.26
C ALA A 476 11.75 14.02 -18.92
N ALA A 477 12.89 14.69 -18.79
CA ALA A 477 14.20 14.18 -19.23
C ALA A 477 15.16 14.06 -18.04
N PRO A 478 16.12 13.12 -18.05
CA PRO A 478 17.17 13.01 -17.04
C PRO A 478 17.94 14.33 -16.89
N ILE A 479 18.29 14.66 -15.64
CA ILE A 479 19.12 15.83 -15.36
C ILE A 479 20.59 15.43 -15.58
N VAL A 480 21.24 16.17 -16.51
CA VAL A 480 22.68 16.11 -16.74
C VAL A 480 23.30 17.40 -16.22
N PRO A 481 24.22 17.37 -15.23
CA PRO A 481 24.79 18.58 -14.64
C PRO A 481 25.80 19.22 -15.60
N ARG A 482 25.98 20.54 -15.48
CA ARG A 482 26.99 21.26 -16.26
C ARG A 482 28.32 21.27 -15.48
N ILE A 483 29.08 20.20 -15.58
CA ILE A 483 30.40 20.04 -14.96
C ILE A 483 31.42 19.54 -15.98
N PRO A 484 32.73 19.79 -15.77
CA PRO A 484 33.78 19.28 -16.64
C PRO A 484 33.71 17.76 -16.79
N GLY A 485 33.81 17.26 -18.01
CA GLY A 485 33.89 15.84 -18.34
C GLY A 485 32.54 15.07 -18.36
N VAL A 486 31.41 15.76 -18.23
CA VAL A 486 30.08 15.12 -18.22
C VAL A 486 29.71 14.49 -19.57
N ASP A 487 30.34 14.91 -20.67
CA ASP A 487 30.14 14.46 -22.03
C ASP A 487 31.14 13.37 -22.47
N LYS A 488 31.98 12.87 -21.56
CA LYS A 488 32.91 11.78 -21.81
C LYS A 488 32.16 10.45 -22.09
N PRO A 489 32.73 9.55 -22.95
CA PRO A 489 32.03 8.35 -23.44
C PRO A 489 31.73 7.30 -22.36
N HIS A 490 32.37 7.36 -21.19
CA HIS A 490 32.14 6.47 -20.05
C HIS A 490 31.11 7.04 -19.07
N VAL A 491 30.46 8.17 -19.38
CA VAL A 491 29.38 8.78 -18.61
C VAL A 491 28.04 8.42 -19.23
N CYS A 492 27.11 7.94 -18.42
CA CYS A 492 25.75 7.63 -18.83
C CYS A 492 24.75 7.96 -17.72
N THR A 493 23.46 7.87 -18.03
CA THR A 493 22.41 8.05 -17.02
C THR A 493 21.99 6.69 -16.43
N ALA A 494 21.36 6.70 -15.26
CA ALA A 494 20.72 5.51 -14.69
C ALA A 494 19.66 4.93 -15.64
N TYR A 495 19.06 5.74 -16.51
CA TYR A 495 18.09 5.31 -17.51
C TYR A 495 18.74 4.40 -18.57
N ASP A 496 19.91 4.77 -19.04
CA ASP A 496 20.66 4.01 -20.06
C ASP A 496 21.11 2.64 -19.51
N VAL A 497 21.47 2.58 -18.23
CA VAL A 497 21.83 1.32 -17.56
C VAL A 497 20.59 0.44 -17.33
N ILE A 498 19.51 1.01 -16.81
CA ILE A 498 18.27 0.25 -16.52
C ILE A 498 17.60 -0.23 -17.82
N SER A 499 17.64 0.56 -18.91
CA SER A 499 17.12 0.14 -20.22
C SER A 499 17.93 -1.03 -20.80
N GLY A 500 19.22 -1.13 -20.45
CA GLY A 500 20.17 -2.06 -21.02
C GLY A 500 20.87 -1.53 -22.27
N ASP A 501 20.67 -0.24 -22.61
CA ASP A 501 21.34 0.42 -23.75
C ASP A 501 22.83 0.60 -23.49
N VAL A 502 23.22 0.80 -22.23
CA VAL A 502 24.61 0.88 -21.77
C VAL A 502 24.89 -0.20 -20.74
N LYS A 503 25.92 -1.00 -20.95
CA LYS A 503 26.47 -1.95 -19.98
C LYS A 503 27.68 -1.34 -19.30
N VAL A 504 27.66 -1.37 -17.97
CA VAL A 504 28.77 -0.91 -17.12
C VAL A 504 29.44 -2.09 -16.43
N SER A 505 30.75 -1.98 -16.14
CA SER A 505 31.52 -3.02 -15.46
C SER A 505 32.67 -2.39 -14.65
N GLY A 506 33.33 -3.18 -13.81
CA GLY A 506 34.47 -2.70 -13.01
C GLY A 506 34.03 -1.74 -11.90
N LYS A 507 34.73 -0.63 -11.73
CA LYS A 507 34.47 0.41 -10.73
C LYS A 507 33.49 1.42 -11.29
N VAL A 508 32.34 1.60 -10.62
CA VAL A 508 31.27 2.52 -11.07
C VAL A 508 31.01 3.58 -10.03
N ALA A 509 31.13 4.85 -10.41
CA ALA A 509 30.68 5.98 -9.61
C ALA A 509 29.20 6.27 -9.93
N LEU A 510 28.30 5.98 -8.98
CA LEU A 510 26.88 6.29 -9.07
C LEU A 510 26.58 7.62 -8.37
N ILE A 511 26.12 8.60 -9.14
CA ILE A 511 25.88 9.96 -8.67
C ILE A 511 24.39 10.15 -8.37
N GLY A 512 24.06 10.26 -7.08
CA GLY A 512 22.70 10.37 -6.57
C GLY A 512 22.10 9.01 -6.18
N SER A 513 21.55 8.96 -4.96
CA SER A 513 21.02 7.76 -4.31
C SER A 513 19.52 7.86 -4.03
N GLY A 514 18.75 8.54 -4.89
CA GLY A 514 17.30 8.45 -4.90
C GLY A 514 16.82 7.03 -5.27
N ILE A 515 15.49 6.80 -5.39
CA ILE A 515 14.96 5.46 -5.66
C ILE A 515 15.56 4.82 -6.91
N THR A 516 15.65 5.57 -8.01
CA THR A 516 16.23 5.08 -9.27
C THR A 516 17.72 4.75 -9.11
N GLY A 517 18.46 5.58 -8.34
CA GLY A 517 19.87 5.31 -8.04
C GLY A 517 20.06 4.04 -7.21
N LEU A 518 19.26 3.83 -6.18
CA LEU A 518 19.31 2.62 -5.36
C LEU A 518 18.96 1.36 -6.18
N GLU A 519 17.96 1.42 -7.05
CA GLU A 519 17.58 0.33 -7.94
C GLU A 519 18.67 0.03 -8.99
N CYS A 520 19.28 1.06 -9.57
CA CYS A 520 20.41 0.94 -10.47
C CYS A 520 21.65 0.36 -9.75
N ALA A 521 21.93 0.80 -8.51
CA ALA A 521 23.00 0.23 -7.69
C ALA A 521 22.78 -1.28 -7.45
N GLU A 522 21.55 -1.70 -7.12
CA GLU A 522 21.22 -3.11 -6.93
C GLU A 522 21.50 -3.92 -8.20
N MET A 523 21.13 -3.40 -9.39
CA MET A 523 21.40 -4.05 -10.67
C MET A 523 22.90 -4.22 -10.90
N MET A 524 23.66 -3.13 -10.81
CA MET A 524 25.11 -3.13 -11.05
C MET A 524 25.86 -4.06 -10.07
N LEU A 525 25.48 -4.04 -8.80
CA LEU A 525 26.04 -4.94 -7.78
C LEU A 525 25.68 -6.41 -8.04
N ASN A 526 24.50 -6.70 -8.60
CA ASN A 526 24.11 -8.05 -9.01
C ASN A 526 24.95 -8.56 -10.18
N GLU A 527 25.41 -7.67 -11.05
CA GLU A 527 26.29 -7.95 -12.19
C GLU A 527 27.79 -7.97 -11.83
N GLY A 528 28.13 -7.74 -10.56
CA GLY A 528 29.50 -7.83 -10.04
C GLY A 528 30.31 -6.54 -10.12
N CYS A 529 29.67 -5.39 -10.38
CA CYS A 529 30.35 -4.09 -10.33
C CYS A 529 30.75 -3.71 -8.91
N GLN A 530 31.83 -2.96 -8.77
CA GLN A 530 32.21 -2.26 -7.53
C GLN A 530 31.58 -0.86 -7.54
N VAL A 531 30.53 -0.66 -6.77
CA VAL A 531 29.75 0.58 -6.81
C VAL A 531 30.13 1.54 -5.69
N ALA A 532 30.58 2.74 -6.07
CA ALA A 532 30.75 3.90 -5.21
C ALA A 532 29.53 4.81 -5.35
N MET A 533 28.69 4.86 -4.31
CA MET A 533 27.49 5.71 -4.28
C MET A 533 27.84 7.08 -3.72
N ILE A 534 27.65 8.12 -4.50
CA ILE A 534 28.00 9.52 -4.17
C ILE A 534 26.69 10.29 -3.98
N GLU A 535 26.47 10.76 -2.75
CA GLU A 535 25.23 11.43 -2.33
C GLU A 535 25.55 12.74 -1.59
N MET A 536 24.93 13.82 -2.03
CA MET A 536 25.13 15.15 -1.45
C MET A 536 24.40 15.34 -0.11
N LEU A 537 23.38 14.53 0.17
CA LEU A 537 22.57 14.58 1.38
C LEU A 537 23.12 13.71 2.51
N ASP A 538 22.51 13.82 3.68
CA ASP A 538 22.90 13.14 4.91
C ASP A 538 22.67 11.62 4.91
N ALA A 539 21.82 11.14 3.98
CA ALA A 539 21.46 9.73 3.89
C ALA A 539 21.05 9.34 2.47
N VAL A 540 21.23 8.07 2.13
CA VAL A 540 20.69 7.50 0.88
C VAL A 540 19.17 7.45 0.94
N GLY A 541 18.51 7.64 -0.22
CA GLY A 541 17.06 7.58 -0.33
C GLY A 541 16.30 8.70 0.39
N THR A 542 16.96 9.82 0.70
CA THR A 542 16.32 10.95 1.41
C THR A 542 15.01 11.38 0.72
N GLY A 543 13.95 11.56 1.53
CA GLY A 543 12.60 11.89 1.04
C GLY A 543 11.76 10.71 0.56
N MET A 544 12.27 9.49 0.68
CA MET A 544 11.55 8.26 0.39
C MET A 544 10.98 7.62 1.66
N PHE A 545 9.96 6.78 1.47
CA PHE A 545 9.40 6.01 2.58
C PHE A 545 10.40 4.97 3.09
N SER A 546 10.73 5.03 4.38
CA SER A 546 11.79 4.22 5.02
C SER A 546 11.65 2.71 4.80
N VAL A 547 10.42 2.20 4.72
CA VAL A 547 10.15 0.77 4.44
C VAL A 547 10.73 0.34 3.10
N ILE A 548 10.62 1.17 2.06
CA ILE A 548 11.19 0.89 0.74
C ILE A 548 12.72 0.98 0.78
N ILE A 549 13.25 2.02 1.46
CA ILE A 549 14.72 2.17 1.59
C ILE A 549 15.30 0.95 2.31
N ASN A 550 14.72 0.56 3.44
CA ASN A 550 15.20 -0.58 4.22
C ASN A 550 15.12 -1.89 3.42
N ASP A 551 14.07 -2.06 2.62
CA ASP A 551 13.90 -3.22 1.76
C ASP A 551 15.02 -3.31 0.71
N ILE A 552 15.29 -2.24 -0.04
CA ILE A 552 16.37 -2.19 -1.03
C ILE A 552 17.73 -2.33 -0.35
N MET A 553 17.97 -1.59 0.74
CA MET A 553 19.25 -1.61 1.46
C MET A 553 19.56 -2.98 2.08
N SER A 554 18.55 -3.77 2.43
CA SER A 554 18.75 -5.15 2.90
C SER A 554 19.37 -6.06 1.83
N ARG A 555 19.19 -5.74 0.54
CA ARG A 555 19.77 -6.47 -0.59
C ARG A 555 21.09 -5.87 -1.09
N ILE A 556 21.27 -4.55 -0.93
CA ILE A 556 22.48 -3.82 -1.36
C ILE A 556 23.62 -3.97 -0.35
N LYS A 557 23.36 -3.74 0.95
CA LYS A 557 24.40 -3.75 1.99
C LYS A 557 25.26 -5.02 2.04
N PRO A 558 24.73 -6.23 1.91
CA PRO A 558 25.54 -7.44 1.91
C PRO A 558 26.55 -7.56 0.76
N LYS A 559 26.42 -6.68 -0.27
CA LYS A 559 27.31 -6.62 -1.43
C LYS A 559 28.41 -5.54 -1.30
N ASP A 560 28.48 -4.91 -0.13
CA ASP A 560 29.51 -3.98 0.30
C ASP A 560 29.76 -2.78 -0.65
N PRO A 561 28.74 -2.00 -1.04
CA PRO A 561 28.97 -0.77 -1.81
C PRO A 561 29.65 0.27 -0.93
N THR A 562 30.57 1.04 -1.52
CA THR A 562 31.13 2.21 -0.83
C THR A 562 30.13 3.38 -0.89
N MET A 563 29.84 4.01 0.25
CA MET A 563 28.93 5.15 0.31
C MET A 563 29.65 6.43 0.75
N TYR A 564 29.57 7.45 -0.08
CA TYR A 564 30.08 8.80 0.17
C TYR A 564 28.88 9.74 0.37
N LEU A 565 28.54 10.02 1.63
CA LEU A 565 27.51 10.99 2.01
C LEU A 565 28.10 12.39 2.11
N HIS A 566 27.26 13.42 2.07
CA HIS A 566 27.66 14.84 2.04
C HIS A 566 28.63 15.17 0.91
N THR A 567 28.60 14.40 -0.18
CA THR A 567 29.60 14.42 -1.21
C THR A 567 29.00 14.81 -2.55
N MET A 568 29.52 15.90 -3.14
CA MET A 568 29.09 16.47 -4.41
C MET A 568 30.11 16.15 -5.50
N LEU A 569 29.65 15.69 -6.67
CA LEU A 569 30.47 15.54 -7.86
C LEU A 569 30.86 16.92 -8.40
N THR A 570 32.16 17.14 -8.69
CA THR A 570 32.67 18.41 -9.22
C THR A 570 33.28 18.29 -10.61
N GLU A 571 33.90 17.16 -10.94
CA GLU A 571 34.57 16.91 -12.23
C GLU A 571 34.59 15.40 -12.53
N ILE A 572 34.59 15.04 -13.83
CA ILE A 572 34.74 13.68 -14.32
C ILE A 572 35.97 13.63 -15.22
N ASP A 573 36.89 12.70 -14.96
CA ASP A 573 38.06 12.48 -15.79
C ASP A 573 38.24 11.00 -16.14
N ASP A 574 39.22 10.66 -16.93
CA ASP A 574 39.48 9.29 -17.37
C ASP A 574 39.97 8.46 -16.17
N GLY A 575 39.16 7.44 -15.79
CA GLY A 575 39.45 6.54 -14.70
C GLY A 575 39.16 7.07 -13.29
N TYR A 576 38.56 8.28 -13.13
CA TYR A 576 38.18 8.80 -11.82
C TYR A 576 37.14 9.92 -11.88
N VAL A 577 36.55 10.21 -10.73
CA VAL A 577 35.76 11.42 -10.50
C VAL A 577 36.37 12.25 -9.34
N MET A 578 36.29 13.57 -9.46
CA MET A 578 36.57 14.49 -8.35
C MET A 578 35.28 14.81 -7.62
N VAL A 579 35.35 14.73 -6.32
CA VAL A 579 34.21 15.01 -5.43
C VAL A 579 34.62 15.95 -4.32
N LYS A 580 33.64 16.66 -3.77
CA LYS A 580 33.84 17.61 -2.68
C LYS A 580 32.86 17.32 -1.54
N ASP A 581 33.35 17.18 -0.33
CA ASP A 581 32.52 17.14 0.86
C ASP A 581 31.86 18.51 1.07
N VAL A 582 30.53 18.56 1.10
CA VAL A 582 29.77 19.82 1.17
C VAL A 582 29.79 20.45 2.57
N LYS A 583 30.23 19.71 3.61
CA LYS A 583 30.36 20.21 4.99
C LYS A 583 31.76 20.72 5.29
N THR A 584 32.77 20.00 4.86
CA THR A 584 34.20 20.32 5.18
C THR A 584 34.87 21.10 4.06
N GLY A 585 34.37 20.97 2.82
CA GLY A 585 35.02 21.52 1.63
C GLY A 585 36.21 20.69 1.14
N GLU A 586 36.48 19.53 1.73
CA GLU A 586 37.58 18.63 1.34
C GLU A 586 37.29 18.02 -0.02
N GLU A 587 38.31 18.03 -0.88
CA GLU A 587 38.21 17.41 -2.22
C GLU A 587 38.87 16.02 -2.18
N LYS A 588 38.25 15.08 -2.92
CA LYS A 588 38.69 13.70 -2.98
C LYS A 588 38.57 13.15 -4.40
N ARG A 589 39.56 12.37 -4.79
CA ARG A 589 39.53 11.56 -6.01
C ARG A 589 38.96 10.18 -5.71
N ILE A 590 37.97 9.73 -6.53
CA ILE A 590 37.39 8.39 -6.44
C ILE A 590 37.61 7.71 -7.82
N GLU A 591 38.26 6.55 -7.83
CA GLU A 591 38.48 5.77 -9.04
C GLU A 591 37.15 5.24 -9.61
N ALA A 592 36.95 5.38 -10.92
CA ALA A 592 35.75 4.92 -11.60
C ALA A 592 36.07 4.65 -13.09
N ASP A 593 35.69 3.46 -13.55
CA ASP A 593 35.75 3.09 -14.98
C ASP A 593 34.50 3.64 -15.71
N HIS A 594 33.39 3.77 -15.00
CA HIS A 594 32.12 4.33 -15.50
C HIS A 594 31.51 5.30 -14.49
N VAL A 595 30.79 6.30 -15.01
CA VAL A 595 30.02 7.26 -14.19
C VAL A 595 28.55 7.18 -14.57
N VAL A 596 27.68 6.90 -13.59
CA VAL A 596 26.23 6.77 -13.79
C VAL A 596 25.51 7.90 -13.07
N LEU A 597 24.83 8.76 -13.83
CA LEU A 597 24.10 9.91 -13.32
C LEU A 597 22.66 9.53 -12.95
N SER A 598 22.29 9.67 -11.68
CA SER A 598 20.93 9.47 -11.14
C SER A 598 20.42 10.69 -10.39
N LEU A 599 20.48 11.85 -11.04
CA LEU A 599 20.19 13.17 -10.45
C LEU A 599 18.71 13.57 -10.53
N GLY A 600 17.84 12.61 -10.92
CA GLY A 600 16.42 12.86 -11.15
C GLY A 600 16.12 13.36 -12.54
N VAL A 601 14.93 13.97 -12.72
CA VAL A 601 14.41 14.40 -14.01
C VAL A 601 13.92 15.85 -13.97
N ALA A 602 13.90 16.52 -15.12
CA ALA A 602 13.35 17.85 -15.31
C ALA A 602 12.18 17.83 -16.32
N PRO A 603 11.06 18.55 -16.08
CA PRO A 603 9.97 18.67 -17.04
C PRO A 603 10.43 19.18 -18.42
N ARG A 604 9.77 18.73 -19.49
CA ARG A 604 10.00 19.24 -20.85
C ARG A 604 9.25 20.56 -21.04
N ALA A 605 9.81 21.62 -20.46
CA ALA A 605 9.16 22.95 -20.42
C ALA A 605 9.10 23.61 -21.79
N ASP A 606 10.08 23.39 -22.66
CA ASP A 606 10.16 23.86 -24.04
C ASP A 606 8.99 23.34 -24.89
N VAL A 607 8.75 22.04 -24.88
CA VAL A 607 7.61 21.42 -25.57
C VAL A 607 6.29 21.95 -25.06
N LEU A 608 6.14 22.10 -23.73
CA LEU A 608 4.91 22.66 -23.13
C LEU A 608 4.67 24.11 -23.58
N ALA A 609 5.73 24.94 -23.66
CA ALA A 609 5.62 26.35 -24.09
C ALA A 609 5.15 26.47 -25.55
N GLU A 610 5.66 25.59 -26.44
CA GLU A 610 5.25 25.50 -27.83
C GLU A 610 3.74 25.22 -27.96
N TYR A 611 3.21 24.22 -27.27
CA TYR A 611 1.79 23.89 -27.30
C TYR A 611 0.90 24.99 -26.68
N ARG A 612 1.34 25.63 -25.61
CA ARG A 612 0.61 26.78 -25.00
C ARG A 612 0.53 28.01 -25.92
N SER A 613 1.51 28.21 -26.77
CA SER A 613 1.47 29.27 -27.76
C SER A 613 0.53 29.01 -28.94
N ALA A 614 0.33 27.70 -29.25
CA ALA A 614 -0.43 27.26 -30.41
C ALA A 614 -1.92 26.97 -30.13
N PHE A 615 -2.29 26.68 -28.88
CA PHE A 615 -3.64 26.28 -28.51
C PHE A 615 -4.15 27.07 -27.29
N LYS A 616 -5.44 27.40 -27.29
CA LYS A 616 -6.09 28.19 -26.23
C LYS A 616 -6.21 27.38 -24.93
N ASN A 617 -6.64 26.14 -25.01
CA ASN A 617 -6.94 25.29 -23.84
C ASN A 617 -5.88 24.18 -23.72
N VAL A 618 -4.90 24.40 -22.86
CA VAL A 618 -3.81 23.42 -22.62
C VAL A 618 -3.70 23.14 -21.13
N ILE A 619 -3.88 21.88 -20.73
CA ILE A 619 -3.53 21.43 -19.39
C ILE A 619 -2.26 20.57 -19.44
N CYS A 620 -1.50 20.58 -18.34
CA CYS A 620 -0.27 19.80 -18.21
C CYS A 620 -0.41 18.82 -17.05
N VAL A 621 0.01 17.55 -17.25
CA VAL A 621 -0.13 16.46 -16.28
C VAL A 621 1.15 15.63 -16.15
N GLY A 622 1.31 14.98 -14.98
CA GLY A 622 2.44 14.12 -14.68
C GLY A 622 3.78 14.86 -14.67
N ASP A 623 4.87 14.18 -14.98
CA ASP A 623 6.23 14.73 -14.92
C ASP A 623 6.46 15.91 -15.87
N ASN A 624 5.59 16.12 -16.84
CA ASN A 624 5.62 17.31 -17.69
C ASN A 624 5.14 18.56 -16.92
N ALA A 625 4.28 18.41 -15.91
CA ALA A 625 3.84 19.49 -15.02
C ALA A 625 4.82 19.65 -13.85
N GLN A 626 5.11 18.57 -13.16
CA GLN A 626 5.99 18.52 -12.00
C GLN A 626 6.50 17.09 -11.82
N ARG A 627 7.81 16.95 -11.59
CA ARG A 627 8.39 15.62 -11.28
C ARG A 627 7.66 14.93 -10.15
N GLY A 628 7.41 13.64 -10.32
CA GLY A 628 6.65 12.87 -9.33
C GLY A 628 6.88 11.37 -9.41
N ARG A 629 5.97 10.64 -8.81
CA ARG A 629 5.88 9.17 -8.86
C ARG A 629 4.57 8.78 -9.54
N ILE A 630 4.34 7.49 -9.78
CA ILE A 630 3.10 6.95 -10.36
C ILE A 630 1.82 7.58 -9.73
N PRO A 631 1.69 7.72 -8.38
CA PRO A 631 0.50 8.31 -7.78
C PRO A 631 0.23 9.77 -8.21
N HIS A 632 1.26 10.55 -8.48
CA HIS A 632 1.09 11.91 -8.97
C HIS A 632 0.57 11.90 -10.40
N ALA A 633 1.17 11.08 -11.26
CA ALA A 633 0.78 10.95 -12.67
C ALA A 633 -0.69 10.48 -12.83
N THR A 634 -1.07 9.40 -12.15
CA THR A 634 -2.45 8.86 -12.24
C THR A 634 -3.48 9.83 -11.64
N LYS A 635 -3.14 10.45 -10.49
CA LYS A 635 -4.04 11.41 -9.83
C LYS A 635 -4.24 12.66 -10.67
N GLU A 636 -3.17 13.28 -11.17
CA GLU A 636 -3.27 14.48 -12.00
C GLU A 636 -4.00 14.19 -13.31
N GLY A 637 -3.65 13.09 -13.99
CA GLY A 637 -4.33 12.67 -15.20
C GLY A 637 -5.83 12.47 -15.00
N TYR A 638 -6.23 11.95 -13.83
CA TYR A 638 -7.65 11.80 -13.49
C TYR A 638 -8.31 13.12 -13.14
N ILE A 639 -7.80 13.83 -12.13
CA ILE A 639 -8.50 15.01 -11.56
C ILE A 639 -8.55 16.16 -12.54
N LYS A 640 -7.42 16.49 -13.19
CA LYS A 640 -7.39 17.62 -14.16
C LYS A 640 -8.30 17.32 -15.35
N SER A 641 -8.37 16.05 -15.80
CA SER A 641 -9.24 15.65 -16.90
C SER A 641 -10.73 15.59 -16.53
N LEU A 642 -11.09 15.40 -15.26
CA LEU A 642 -12.49 15.47 -14.82
C LEU A 642 -13.10 16.87 -14.94
N VAL A 643 -12.28 17.92 -14.83
CA VAL A 643 -12.74 19.32 -14.86
C VAL A 643 -12.29 20.07 -16.12
N PHE A 644 -11.46 19.44 -16.96
CA PHE A 644 -10.96 20.07 -18.18
C PHE A 644 -12.09 20.38 -19.14
N LEU A 645 -12.14 21.62 -19.68
CA LEU A 645 -13.19 22.11 -20.59
C LEU A 645 -14.60 22.09 -19.98
N LYS A 646 -14.72 22.11 -18.67
CA LYS A 646 -15.98 22.46 -18.00
C LYS A 646 -16.09 23.98 -17.94
N ASP A 647 -17.28 24.48 -18.22
CA ASP A 647 -17.62 25.91 -18.15
C ASP A 647 -17.54 26.48 -16.72
#